data_f7b41bd57cc48b7ece89b9c34411e3e7
#
_entry.id   f7b41bd57cc48b7ece89b9c34411e3e7
#
_cell.length_a   1.000
_cell.length_b   1.000
_cell.length_c   1.000
_cell.angle_alpha   90.00
_cell.angle_beta   90.00
_cell.angle_gamma   90.00
#
_symmetry.space_group_name_H-M   'P 1'
#
loop_
_entity.id
_entity.type
_entity.pdbx_description
1 polymer ?
#
loop_
_entity_poly.entity_id
_entity_poly.type
_entity_poly.pdbx_seq_one_letter_code
_entity_poly.pdbx_strand_id
1 'polypeptide(L)'
;MIFKAIETNKGVSQIKEFAENEHLEFKTAQILMQRGIDTHDKFIKFTSPSIDDLRDPFLLANMQECHDRIQQAIDKNERVLIFGDYDVDGISAVTILYTFLKDKISTINYFLPNRYEDGYGLTIDSSKKIIEKFHPNLIITVDCGISCHQEVEYIKEQNIDIIITDHHEMQEVLPNTIVVDPKIPNQNYGFNGLCGAGVALKVVESFVGKENLDTYLPICAIATVSDIVPLVDENRVIVKLGLKKRDLLPQGIKMLLNNLKISNITSQAISFKIAPKLNATGRMGNAYYSLDLYISNDIKVLKEALKKVEELNAERQRLSQEIYDECLKMINKHRLYTERAIILKSSKWDSGLLGIACARLVDDFYKPVFLFSDVDGELKGSVRSIDSINIHQVLSSCKNYLETFGGHSMAAGLSLKQENYDEFKEQIFDYLNTNTTEKLYRPIKTYDVAIKPEEINMKFAKELEILEPVGCDNPNPIFLVNYKDCYATKMQNFDSHVNINVNKTFKLVAFNSNEYLDDYQYAENKQTLFELQINEFHGKEYLKGIVKKTIFKGYGKNLQDIAYGRILKQYISNKNYEKYIDFFDQNQAKNLLNKLLSNPNGTAIVIYNFSTYQKFKHLLDEYDLNYYIGGSQSKFEENCVIFALDEIKEVGLYHNLVFMDTLQKREFLCDFGGEVYAIKNQQTDLPRLNFSRDYFGIVYNAIKNTLKEKSNYSNEIEFYLAVRRQNPNIEKFSYAKFVSCFYTFCELNFIRINKELGFSVEILNTEKTSLENSNFYNNLKFISKINY
;
A
#
# COMPACT_ATOMS: atom_id res chain seq x y z
N MET A 1 -2.34 13.25 -8.59
CA MET A 1 -2.18 13.01 -7.12
C MET A 1 -1.86 14.31 -6.41
N ILE A 2 -2.40 14.54 -5.21
CA ILE A 2 -2.18 15.76 -4.42
C ILE A 2 -1.67 15.34 -3.04
N PHE A 3 -0.65 16.07 -2.52
CA PHE A 3 -0.23 15.97 -1.13
C PHE A 3 -0.87 17.10 -0.31
N LYS A 4 -1.56 16.75 0.77
CA LYS A 4 -2.25 17.70 1.63
C LYS A 4 -1.77 17.56 3.08
N ALA A 5 -1.42 18.67 3.72
CA ALA A 5 -1.10 18.67 5.15
C ALA A 5 -2.35 18.35 5.99
N ILE A 6 -2.16 17.57 7.05
CA ILE A 6 -3.17 17.44 8.10
C ILE A 6 -3.15 18.76 8.89
N GLU A 7 -4.28 19.43 8.94
CA GLU A 7 -4.41 20.73 9.62
C GLU A 7 -4.60 20.51 11.12
N THR A 8 -4.13 21.45 11.90
CA THR A 8 -4.46 21.56 13.34
C THR A 8 -5.17 22.88 13.59
N ASN A 9 -6.17 22.86 14.46
CA ASN A 9 -6.88 24.07 14.88
C ASN A 9 -6.04 24.93 15.86
N LYS A 10 -4.80 24.52 16.17
CA LYS A 10 -3.92 25.17 17.13
C LYS A 10 -2.93 26.09 16.45
N GLY A 11 -2.74 27.28 16.99
CA GLY A 11 -1.75 28.25 16.52
C GLY A 11 -0.31 27.83 16.86
N VAL A 12 0.67 28.35 16.10
CA VAL A 12 2.10 28.05 16.30
C VAL A 12 2.56 28.34 17.75
N SER A 13 2.04 29.40 18.40
CA SER A 13 2.37 29.71 19.79
C SER A 13 1.91 28.63 20.77
N GLN A 14 0.72 28.09 20.58
CA GLN A 14 0.18 27.02 21.42
C GLN A 14 0.96 25.71 21.26
N ILE A 15 1.39 25.40 20.01
CA ILE A 15 2.23 24.22 19.76
C ILE A 15 3.60 24.38 20.44
N LYS A 16 4.19 25.57 20.40
CA LYS A 16 5.47 25.85 21.07
C LYS A 16 5.35 25.72 22.58
N GLU A 17 4.33 26.33 23.16
CA GLU A 17 4.07 26.25 24.62
C GLU A 17 3.88 24.78 25.07
N PHE A 18 3.11 24.01 24.34
CA PHE A 18 2.93 22.57 24.63
C PHE A 18 4.24 21.79 24.48
N ALA A 19 5.03 22.06 23.42
CA ALA A 19 6.34 21.45 23.21
C ALA A 19 7.31 21.74 24.37
N GLU A 20 7.35 22.98 24.86
CA GLU A 20 8.20 23.40 25.98
C GLU A 20 7.75 22.75 27.30
N ASN A 21 6.43 22.72 27.57
CA ASN A 21 5.86 22.14 28.79
C ASN A 21 6.09 20.62 28.88
N GLU A 22 5.97 19.90 27.74
CA GLU A 22 6.14 18.44 27.68
C GLU A 22 7.56 18.01 27.26
N HIS A 23 8.50 18.96 27.11
CA HIS A 23 9.89 18.73 26.71
C HIS A 23 10.05 18.00 25.37
N LEU A 24 9.24 18.36 24.37
CA LEU A 24 9.16 17.74 23.05
C LEU A 24 9.80 18.62 21.96
N GLU A 25 10.21 17.99 20.87
CA GLU A 25 10.49 18.72 19.63
C GLU A 25 9.16 19.30 19.07
N PHE A 26 9.23 20.49 18.47
CA PHE A 26 8.06 21.20 17.95
C PHE A 26 7.19 20.32 17.02
N LYS A 27 7.82 19.53 16.16
CA LYS A 27 7.11 18.68 15.20
C LYS A 27 6.39 17.50 15.87
N THR A 28 6.95 16.94 16.92
CA THR A 28 6.28 15.90 17.72
C THR A 28 5.06 16.48 18.44
N ALA A 29 5.20 17.66 19.02
CA ALA A 29 4.09 18.37 19.66
C ALA A 29 2.98 18.69 18.63
N GLN A 30 3.33 19.11 17.41
CA GLN A 30 2.38 19.36 16.34
C GLN A 30 1.59 18.08 15.99
N ILE A 31 2.27 16.95 15.83
CA ILE A 31 1.63 15.64 15.52
C ILE A 31 0.66 15.23 16.64
N LEU A 32 1.05 15.37 17.91
CA LEU A 32 0.19 15.07 19.06
C LEU A 32 -1.06 15.94 19.06
N MET A 33 -0.88 17.25 18.84
CA MET A 33 -2.00 18.19 18.81
C MET A 33 -2.94 17.95 17.62
N GLN A 34 -2.45 17.51 16.47
CA GLN A 34 -3.28 17.07 15.35
C GLN A 34 -4.17 15.87 15.73
N ARG A 35 -3.71 15.03 16.66
CA ARG A 35 -4.43 13.86 17.21
C ARG A 35 -5.29 14.22 18.42
N GLY A 36 -5.44 15.50 18.75
CA GLY A 36 -6.25 15.97 19.90
C GLY A 36 -5.58 15.83 21.25
N ILE A 37 -4.27 15.48 21.29
CA ILE A 37 -3.47 15.43 22.52
C ILE A 37 -2.87 16.81 22.75
N ASP A 38 -3.60 17.66 23.45
CA ASP A 38 -3.34 19.10 23.57
C ASP A 38 -3.26 19.63 25.02
N THR A 39 -3.30 18.73 25.99
CA THR A 39 -3.15 19.02 27.41
C THR A 39 -2.22 18.02 28.08
N HIS A 40 -1.62 18.39 29.23
CA HIS A 40 -0.76 17.51 30.03
C HIS A 40 -1.46 16.19 30.40
N ASP A 41 -2.70 16.26 30.89
CA ASP A 41 -3.46 15.06 31.29
C ASP A 41 -3.66 14.09 30.11
N LYS A 42 -4.02 14.61 28.93
CA LYS A 42 -4.15 13.79 27.71
C LYS A 42 -2.80 13.21 27.28
N PHE A 43 -1.72 14.00 27.39
CA PHE A 43 -0.37 13.56 27.06
C PHE A 43 0.07 12.40 27.95
N ILE A 44 -0.13 12.51 29.28
CA ILE A 44 0.20 11.43 30.22
C ILE A 44 -0.61 10.17 29.93
N LYS A 45 -1.93 10.28 29.78
CA LYS A 45 -2.79 9.14 29.42
C LYS A 45 -2.39 8.50 28.10
N PHE A 46 -2.00 9.29 27.12
CA PHE A 46 -1.58 8.78 25.82
C PHE A 46 -0.22 8.07 25.88
N THR A 47 0.75 8.66 26.59
CA THR A 47 2.14 8.16 26.61
C THR A 47 2.37 7.09 27.66
N SER A 48 1.66 7.15 28.80
CA SER A 48 1.87 6.30 29.97
C SER A 48 0.56 5.82 30.59
N PRO A 49 -0.34 5.18 29.80
CA PRO A 49 -1.60 4.70 30.33
C PRO A 49 -1.39 3.63 31.40
N SER A 50 -2.30 3.61 32.37
CA SER A 50 -2.37 2.60 33.43
C SER A 50 -3.59 1.71 33.27
N ILE A 51 -3.64 0.62 34.03
CA ILE A 51 -4.82 -0.27 34.06
C ILE A 51 -6.07 0.44 34.60
N ASP A 52 -5.88 1.48 35.43
CA ASP A 52 -6.98 2.28 36.00
C ASP A 52 -7.68 3.13 34.93
N ASP A 53 -7.03 3.38 33.80
CA ASP A 53 -7.64 4.09 32.66
C ASP A 53 -8.67 3.25 31.90
N LEU A 54 -8.79 1.95 32.17
CA LEU A 54 -9.91 1.12 31.68
C LEU A 54 -11.22 1.57 32.32
N ARG A 55 -12.30 1.61 31.52
CA ARG A 55 -13.65 1.93 31.98
C ARG A 55 -14.22 0.78 32.80
N ASP A 56 -15.17 1.11 33.67
CA ASP A 56 -15.96 0.10 34.37
C ASP A 56 -16.81 -0.72 33.39
N PRO A 57 -16.68 -2.06 33.34
CA PRO A 57 -17.44 -2.91 32.43
C PRO A 57 -18.96 -2.78 32.60
N PHE A 58 -19.43 -2.48 33.79
CA PHE A 58 -20.87 -2.31 34.08
C PHE A 58 -21.48 -1.04 33.47
N LEU A 59 -20.69 -0.18 32.85
CA LEU A 59 -21.18 0.93 32.02
C LEU A 59 -21.68 0.47 30.65
N LEU A 60 -21.27 -0.72 30.17
CA LEU A 60 -21.84 -1.34 28.98
C LEU A 60 -23.27 -1.78 29.22
N ALA A 61 -24.13 -1.51 28.24
CA ALA A 61 -25.52 -1.95 28.30
C ALA A 61 -25.60 -3.47 28.48
N ASN A 62 -26.54 -3.91 29.35
CA ASN A 62 -26.82 -5.32 29.67
C ASN A 62 -25.63 -6.10 30.27
N MET A 63 -24.53 -5.43 30.66
CA MET A 63 -23.38 -6.13 31.25
C MET A 63 -23.75 -6.77 32.61
N GLN A 64 -24.60 -6.13 33.41
CA GLN A 64 -25.05 -6.72 34.70
C GLN A 64 -25.84 -8.01 34.45
N GLU A 65 -26.76 -8.00 33.50
CA GLU A 65 -27.57 -9.17 33.15
C GLU A 65 -26.69 -10.28 32.56
N CYS A 66 -25.69 -9.93 31.74
CA CYS A 66 -24.71 -10.86 31.20
C CYS A 66 -23.89 -11.51 32.34
N HIS A 67 -23.36 -10.70 33.27
CA HIS A 67 -22.65 -11.17 34.45
C HIS A 67 -23.50 -12.14 35.27
N ASP A 68 -24.70 -11.75 35.65
CA ASP A 68 -25.58 -12.55 36.49
C ASP A 68 -25.96 -13.87 35.82
N ARG A 69 -26.22 -13.87 34.51
CA ARG A 69 -26.55 -15.09 33.75
C ARG A 69 -25.35 -16.04 33.63
N ILE A 70 -24.14 -15.53 33.43
CA ILE A 70 -22.92 -16.34 33.42
C ILE A 70 -22.63 -16.85 34.84
N GLN A 71 -22.80 -16.04 35.88
CA GLN A 71 -22.63 -16.49 37.28
C GLN A 71 -23.61 -17.62 37.60
N GLN A 72 -24.86 -17.52 37.15
CA GLN A 72 -25.86 -18.59 37.32
C GLN A 72 -25.39 -19.90 36.63
N ALA A 73 -24.79 -19.81 35.44
CA ALA A 73 -24.26 -20.98 34.72
C ALA A 73 -23.10 -21.62 35.50
N ILE A 74 -22.24 -20.82 36.14
CA ILE A 74 -21.17 -21.28 37.02
C ILE A 74 -21.73 -21.98 38.24
N ASP A 75 -22.65 -21.34 38.96
CA ASP A 75 -23.23 -21.86 40.20
C ASP A 75 -23.99 -23.18 40.00
N LYS A 76 -24.69 -23.30 38.88
CA LYS A 76 -25.44 -24.52 38.51
C LYS A 76 -24.60 -25.53 37.73
N ASN A 77 -23.33 -25.23 37.43
CA ASN A 77 -22.46 -26.02 36.57
C ASN A 77 -23.13 -26.45 35.25
N GLU A 78 -23.71 -25.45 34.54
CA GLU A 78 -24.42 -25.66 33.28
C GLU A 78 -23.44 -26.04 32.14
N ARG A 79 -23.96 -26.71 31.09
CA ARG A 79 -23.20 -26.92 29.87
C ARG A 79 -23.15 -25.64 29.08
N VAL A 80 -21.96 -25.06 28.91
CA VAL A 80 -21.77 -23.79 28.21
C VAL A 80 -21.04 -24.03 26.88
N LEU A 81 -21.53 -23.41 25.82
CA LEU A 81 -20.90 -23.35 24.53
C LEU A 81 -20.50 -21.89 24.18
N ILE A 82 -19.22 -21.67 23.85
CA ILE A 82 -18.75 -20.41 23.29
C ILE A 82 -18.74 -20.54 21.77
N PHE A 83 -19.51 -19.69 21.09
CA PHE A 83 -19.55 -19.62 19.62
C PHE A 83 -18.82 -18.36 19.17
N GLY A 84 -17.70 -18.48 18.43
CA GLY A 84 -16.92 -17.33 17.95
C GLY A 84 -16.80 -17.26 16.44
N ASP A 85 -16.34 -16.11 15.92
CA ASP A 85 -15.98 -16.00 14.51
C ASP A 85 -14.61 -16.65 14.24
N TYR A 86 -14.29 -16.89 12.97
CA TYR A 86 -13.13 -17.66 12.51
C TYR A 86 -11.86 -16.83 12.32
N ASP A 87 -11.88 -15.52 12.54
CA ASP A 87 -10.71 -14.66 12.46
C ASP A 87 -9.96 -14.50 13.78
N VAL A 88 -8.89 -13.67 13.80
CA VAL A 88 -8.07 -13.50 15.01
C VAL A 88 -8.85 -12.87 16.15
N ASP A 89 -9.81 -11.99 15.88
CA ASP A 89 -10.60 -11.37 16.94
C ASP A 89 -11.55 -12.39 17.59
N GLY A 90 -12.34 -13.11 16.80
CA GLY A 90 -13.21 -14.17 17.27
C GLY A 90 -12.45 -15.28 17.99
N ILE A 91 -11.33 -15.75 17.43
CA ILE A 91 -10.46 -16.76 18.07
C ILE A 91 -9.92 -16.27 19.42
N SER A 92 -9.49 -15.00 19.50
CA SER A 92 -8.99 -14.41 20.74
C SER A 92 -10.11 -14.23 21.78
N ALA A 93 -11.30 -13.81 21.35
CA ALA A 93 -12.47 -13.70 22.21
C ALA A 93 -12.90 -15.04 22.80
N VAL A 94 -12.94 -16.10 21.97
CA VAL A 94 -13.15 -17.50 22.43
C VAL A 94 -12.10 -17.87 23.45
N THR A 95 -10.82 -17.59 23.17
CA THR A 95 -9.70 -17.94 24.07
C THR A 95 -9.82 -17.24 25.41
N ILE A 96 -10.19 -15.97 25.45
CA ILE A 96 -10.35 -15.16 26.68
C ILE A 96 -11.45 -15.77 27.55
N LEU A 97 -12.66 -15.96 27.02
CA LEU A 97 -13.76 -16.54 27.76
C LEU A 97 -13.53 -18.01 28.15
N TYR A 98 -12.99 -18.82 27.25
CA TYR A 98 -12.66 -20.21 27.54
C TYR A 98 -11.63 -20.33 28.68
N THR A 99 -10.58 -19.50 28.65
CA THR A 99 -9.54 -19.49 29.67
C THR A 99 -10.12 -19.09 31.04
N PHE A 100 -11.08 -18.17 31.08
CA PHE A 100 -11.78 -17.75 32.31
C PHE A 100 -12.71 -18.84 32.84
N LEU A 101 -13.49 -19.50 31.98
CA LEU A 101 -14.57 -20.41 32.37
C LEU A 101 -14.11 -21.87 32.56
N LYS A 102 -13.05 -22.34 31.92
CA LYS A 102 -12.62 -23.76 31.92
C LYS A 102 -12.37 -24.35 33.32
N ASP A 103 -11.94 -23.53 34.27
CA ASP A 103 -11.68 -23.96 35.64
C ASP A 103 -12.90 -23.75 36.59
N LYS A 104 -14.01 -23.18 36.07
CA LYS A 104 -15.23 -22.85 36.82
C LYS A 104 -16.44 -23.69 36.41
N ILE A 105 -16.44 -24.23 35.20
CA ILE A 105 -17.52 -25.02 34.61
C ILE A 105 -16.96 -26.33 34.10
N SER A 106 -17.53 -27.46 34.52
CA SER A 106 -17.00 -28.78 34.15
C SER A 106 -17.23 -29.17 32.69
N THR A 107 -18.31 -28.63 32.08
CA THR A 107 -18.64 -28.92 30.68
C THR A 107 -18.68 -27.59 29.89
N ILE A 108 -17.54 -27.20 29.40
CA ILE A 108 -17.39 -26.03 28.50
C ILE A 108 -16.86 -26.49 27.16
N ASN A 109 -17.50 -26.02 26.10
CA ASN A 109 -17.13 -26.27 24.73
C ASN A 109 -17.01 -24.97 23.96
N TYR A 110 -16.38 -25.04 22.78
CA TYR A 110 -16.31 -23.93 21.84
C TYR A 110 -16.59 -24.42 20.43
N PHE A 111 -17.04 -23.49 19.57
CA PHE A 111 -17.27 -23.76 18.16
C PHE A 111 -16.87 -22.54 17.33
N LEU A 112 -16.14 -22.80 16.23
CA LEU A 112 -15.83 -21.83 15.20
C LEU A 112 -16.45 -22.31 13.89
N PRO A 113 -17.25 -21.49 13.19
CA PRO A 113 -17.86 -21.87 11.93
C PRO A 113 -16.82 -22.06 10.83
N ASN A 114 -17.05 -23.00 9.94
CA ASN A 114 -16.31 -23.12 8.71
C ASN A 114 -16.94 -22.22 7.64
N ARG A 115 -16.16 -21.30 7.10
CA ARG A 115 -16.62 -20.32 6.11
C ARG A 115 -17.34 -20.93 4.90
N TYR A 116 -16.92 -22.12 4.46
CA TYR A 116 -17.47 -22.78 3.25
C TYR A 116 -18.67 -23.65 3.57
N GLU A 117 -18.71 -24.26 4.75
CA GLU A 117 -19.76 -25.21 5.15
C GLU A 117 -20.87 -24.53 5.96
N ASP A 118 -20.50 -23.68 6.92
CA ASP A 118 -21.43 -23.11 7.89
C ASP A 118 -21.81 -21.64 7.55
N GLY A 119 -21.04 -20.99 6.65
CA GLY A 119 -21.22 -19.58 6.29
C GLY A 119 -20.49 -18.62 7.25
N TYR A 120 -20.96 -17.37 7.32
CA TYR A 120 -20.44 -16.34 8.21
C TYR A 120 -21.33 -16.21 9.46
N GLY A 121 -20.71 -16.21 10.64
CA GLY A 121 -21.39 -16.01 11.91
C GLY A 121 -22.33 -17.15 12.29
N LEU A 122 -23.28 -16.84 13.17
CA LEU A 122 -24.30 -17.79 13.63
C LEU A 122 -25.42 -17.91 12.58
N THR A 123 -25.69 -19.12 12.11
CA THR A 123 -26.76 -19.45 11.15
C THR A 123 -27.72 -20.48 11.73
N ILE A 124 -28.89 -20.65 11.15
CA ILE A 124 -29.85 -21.70 11.59
C ILE A 124 -29.22 -23.08 11.50
N ASP A 125 -28.43 -23.36 10.43
CA ASP A 125 -27.82 -24.68 10.26
C ASP A 125 -26.64 -24.89 11.24
N SER A 126 -25.81 -23.87 11.47
CA SER A 126 -24.78 -23.98 12.54
C SER A 126 -25.42 -24.09 13.92
N SER A 127 -26.57 -23.43 14.17
CA SER A 127 -27.33 -23.54 15.42
C SER A 127 -27.84 -24.98 15.66
N LYS A 128 -28.41 -25.64 14.65
CA LYS A 128 -28.82 -27.06 14.73
C LYS A 128 -27.61 -27.94 15.03
N LYS A 129 -26.52 -27.79 14.29
CA LYS A 129 -25.28 -28.56 14.42
C LYS A 129 -24.68 -28.50 15.84
N ILE A 130 -24.62 -27.29 16.44
CA ILE A 130 -24.08 -27.12 17.79
C ILE A 130 -25.01 -27.63 18.87
N ILE A 131 -26.32 -27.48 18.72
CA ILE A 131 -27.29 -28.01 19.65
C ILE A 131 -27.28 -29.54 19.69
N GLU A 132 -27.27 -30.20 18.52
CA GLU A 132 -27.19 -31.65 18.42
C GLU A 132 -25.90 -32.22 18.98
N LYS A 133 -24.77 -31.54 18.75
CA LYS A 133 -23.45 -32.02 19.13
C LYS A 133 -23.11 -31.80 20.60
N PHE A 134 -23.48 -30.64 21.18
CA PHE A 134 -23.00 -30.21 22.48
C PHE A 134 -24.10 -30.16 23.55
N HIS A 135 -25.36 -30.15 23.15
CA HIS A 135 -26.52 -30.04 24.07
C HIS A 135 -26.33 -28.94 25.12
N PRO A 136 -26.02 -27.70 24.74
CA PRO A 136 -25.73 -26.63 25.71
C PRO A 136 -26.95 -26.22 26.50
N ASN A 137 -26.75 -25.67 27.71
CA ASN A 137 -27.77 -24.96 28.44
C ASN A 137 -27.70 -23.44 28.18
N LEU A 138 -26.49 -22.99 27.91
CA LEU A 138 -26.17 -21.59 27.58
C LEU A 138 -25.22 -21.55 26.38
N ILE A 139 -25.53 -20.71 25.41
CA ILE A 139 -24.64 -20.34 24.31
C ILE A 139 -24.18 -18.89 24.54
N ILE A 140 -22.88 -18.62 24.43
CA ILE A 140 -22.32 -17.27 24.47
C ILE A 140 -21.66 -17.03 23.11
N THR A 141 -22.21 -16.12 22.31
CA THR A 141 -21.52 -15.72 21.07
C THR A 141 -20.47 -14.65 21.38
N VAL A 142 -19.37 -14.68 20.67
CA VAL A 142 -18.30 -13.69 20.75
C VAL A 142 -17.91 -13.23 19.35
N ASP A 143 -17.81 -11.92 19.17
CA ASP A 143 -17.44 -11.30 17.91
C ASP A 143 -18.43 -11.61 16.75
N CYS A 144 -19.66 -11.94 17.08
CA CYS A 144 -20.75 -12.16 16.13
C CYS A 144 -22.09 -12.22 16.83
N GLY A 145 -23.18 -12.08 16.07
CA GLY A 145 -24.52 -12.39 16.53
C GLY A 145 -25.47 -11.19 16.64
N ILE A 146 -24.97 -9.95 16.56
CA ILE A 146 -25.79 -8.73 16.72
C ILE A 146 -26.97 -8.64 15.73
N SER A 147 -26.87 -9.32 14.59
CA SER A 147 -27.91 -9.34 13.54
C SER A 147 -28.68 -10.66 13.46
N CYS A 148 -28.44 -11.61 14.38
CA CYS A 148 -28.95 -12.99 14.32
C CYS A 148 -30.32 -13.13 15.01
N HIS A 149 -31.36 -12.46 14.50
CA HIS A 149 -32.72 -12.49 15.12
C HIS A 149 -33.40 -13.86 15.02
N GLN A 150 -33.36 -14.48 13.86
CA GLN A 150 -34.02 -15.77 13.61
C GLN A 150 -33.34 -16.90 14.36
N GLU A 151 -32.02 -16.86 14.40
CA GLU A 151 -31.17 -17.83 15.06
C GLU A 151 -31.41 -17.82 16.60
N VAL A 152 -31.49 -16.60 17.17
CA VAL A 152 -31.79 -16.41 18.60
C VAL A 152 -33.16 -16.99 18.93
N GLU A 153 -34.20 -16.68 18.18
CA GLU A 153 -35.54 -17.24 18.42
C GLU A 153 -35.54 -18.76 18.28
N TYR A 154 -34.89 -19.32 17.25
CA TYR A 154 -34.76 -20.77 17.05
C TYR A 154 -34.07 -21.45 18.26
N ILE A 155 -32.95 -20.87 18.79
CA ILE A 155 -32.22 -21.41 19.94
C ILE A 155 -33.11 -21.38 21.21
N LYS A 156 -33.80 -20.28 21.42
CA LYS A 156 -34.73 -20.14 22.56
C LYS A 156 -35.91 -21.11 22.53
N GLU A 157 -36.45 -21.40 21.34
CA GLU A 157 -37.47 -22.42 21.14
C GLU A 157 -37.00 -23.83 21.57
N GLN A 158 -35.69 -24.09 21.55
CA GLN A 158 -35.11 -25.33 22.08
C GLN A 158 -34.86 -25.30 23.59
N ASN A 159 -35.34 -24.27 24.30
CA ASN A 159 -35.14 -24.03 25.75
C ASN A 159 -33.63 -23.87 26.09
N ILE A 160 -32.88 -23.19 25.25
CA ILE A 160 -31.47 -22.89 25.46
C ILE A 160 -31.35 -21.37 25.55
N ASP A 161 -30.65 -20.91 26.60
CA ASP A 161 -30.33 -19.49 26.73
C ASP A 161 -29.17 -19.09 25.82
N ILE A 162 -29.21 -17.86 25.32
CA ILE A 162 -28.14 -17.29 24.54
C ILE A 162 -27.78 -15.89 25.01
N ILE A 163 -26.49 -15.58 25.07
CA ILE A 163 -25.91 -14.24 25.28
C ILE A 163 -25.14 -13.87 24.04
N ILE A 164 -25.32 -12.68 23.54
CA ILE A 164 -24.54 -12.12 22.44
C ILE A 164 -23.54 -11.13 23.00
N THR A 165 -22.23 -11.35 22.69
CA THR A 165 -21.19 -10.35 22.89
C THR A 165 -20.59 -10.01 21.53
N ASP A 166 -20.75 -8.77 21.08
CA ASP A 166 -20.39 -8.36 19.73
C ASP A 166 -19.87 -6.91 19.72
N HIS A 167 -19.36 -6.46 18.60
CA HIS A 167 -18.91 -5.08 18.39
C HIS A 167 -19.27 -4.54 16.99
N HIS A 168 -20.01 -5.31 16.20
CA HIS A 168 -20.45 -4.92 14.87
C HIS A 168 -21.61 -3.90 14.92
N GLU A 169 -21.89 -3.27 13.78
CA GLU A 169 -23.03 -2.33 13.70
C GLU A 169 -24.36 -3.10 13.85
N MET A 170 -25.20 -2.62 14.75
CA MET A 170 -26.54 -3.17 14.95
C MET A 170 -27.49 -2.80 13.79
N GLN A 171 -28.51 -3.63 13.57
CA GLN A 171 -29.68 -3.28 12.78
C GLN A 171 -30.61 -2.35 13.56
N GLU A 172 -31.80 -2.04 13.02
CA GLU A 172 -32.77 -1.15 13.69
C GLU A 172 -33.22 -1.66 15.07
N VAL A 173 -33.22 -2.98 15.26
CA VAL A 173 -33.67 -3.64 16.51
C VAL A 173 -32.62 -4.66 16.93
N LEU A 174 -32.38 -4.84 18.22
CA LEU A 174 -31.51 -5.90 18.76
C LEU A 174 -32.24 -7.25 18.79
N PRO A 175 -31.51 -8.39 18.65
CA PRO A 175 -32.05 -9.71 18.95
C PRO A 175 -32.65 -9.80 20.35
N ASN A 176 -33.72 -10.56 20.50
CA ASN A 176 -34.50 -10.69 21.74
C ASN A 176 -33.76 -11.54 22.80
N THR A 177 -32.57 -11.09 23.23
CA THR A 177 -31.78 -11.74 24.27
C THR A 177 -30.84 -10.74 24.94
N ILE A 178 -29.99 -11.19 25.87
CA ILE A 178 -28.94 -10.35 26.48
C ILE A 178 -27.89 -10.06 25.41
N VAL A 179 -27.72 -8.79 25.06
CA VAL A 179 -26.73 -8.32 24.07
C VAL A 179 -25.80 -7.32 24.73
N VAL A 180 -24.50 -7.59 24.71
CA VAL A 180 -23.45 -6.67 25.15
C VAL A 180 -22.64 -6.22 23.94
N ASP A 181 -22.77 -4.94 23.62
CA ASP A 181 -22.08 -4.34 22.48
C ASP A 181 -21.79 -2.86 22.76
N PRO A 182 -20.54 -2.37 22.52
CA PRO A 182 -20.18 -0.98 22.80
C PRO A 182 -20.87 0.03 21.87
N LYS A 183 -21.51 -0.42 20.78
CA LYS A 183 -22.23 0.43 19.82
C LYS A 183 -23.73 0.55 20.08
N ILE A 184 -24.27 -0.09 21.12
CA ILE A 184 -25.65 0.11 21.50
C ILE A 184 -25.89 1.59 21.83
N PRO A 185 -26.89 2.24 21.21
CA PRO A 185 -27.14 3.66 21.43
C PRO A 185 -27.51 4.00 22.88
N ASN A 186 -27.17 5.21 23.29
CA ASN A 186 -27.57 5.80 24.59
C ASN A 186 -27.05 5.07 25.84
N GLN A 187 -26.02 4.21 25.72
CA GLN A 187 -25.33 3.65 26.87
C GLN A 187 -24.29 4.60 27.47
N ASN A 188 -23.93 4.36 28.72
CA ASN A 188 -23.03 5.24 29.49
C ASN A 188 -21.54 4.89 29.33
N TYR A 189 -21.20 3.91 28.48
CA TYR A 189 -19.83 3.42 28.35
C TYR A 189 -18.89 4.45 27.74
N GLY A 190 -19.37 5.21 26.75
CA GLY A 190 -18.64 6.37 26.19
C GLY A 190 -17.46 6.05 25.28
N PHE A 191 -17.26 4.77 24.91
CA PHE A 191 -16.29 4.34 23.90
C PHE A 191 -16.86 3.17 23.10
N ASN A 192 -17.00 3.33 21.80
CA ASN A 192 -17.63 2.34 20.92
C ASN A 192 -16.62 1.56 20.05
N GLY A 193 -15.34 1.74 20.29
CA GLY A 193 -14.26 1.20 19.43
C GLY A 193 -13.66 -0.12 19.90
N LEU A 194 -14.22 -0.83 20.88
CA LEU A 194 -13.72 -2.15 21.27
C LEU A 194 -13.91 -3.16 20.12
N CYS A 195 -12.97 -4.12 19.97
CA CYS A 195 -13.14 -5.31 19.15
C CYS A 195 -13.87 -6.42 19.94
N GLY A 196 -14.25 -7.52 19.31
CA GLY A 196 -14.94 -8.65 19.94
C GLY A 196 -14.18 -9.22 21.15
N ALA A 197 -12.86 -9.38 21.04
CA ALA A 197 -11.99 -9.78 22.16
C ALA A 197 -11.94 -8.72 23.28
N GLY A 198 -12.08 -7.44 22.93
CA GLY A 198 -12.21 -6.34 23.88
C GLY A 198 -13.49 -6.45 24.70
N VAL A 199 -14.61 -6.78 24.05
CA VAL A 199 -15.90 -7.03 24.74
C VAL A 199 -15.79 -8.27 25.62
N ALA A 200 -15.20 -9.36 25.14
CA ALA A 200 -14.95 -10.56 25.93
C ALA A 200 -14.05 -10.27 27.15
N LEU A 201 -13.04 -9.41 26.99
CA LEU A 201 -12.18 -8.93 28.09
C LEU A 201 -13.02 -8.19 29.16
N LYS A 202 -13.96 -7.35 28.75
CA LYS A 202 -14.87 -6.63 29.66
C LYS A 202 -15.80 -7.57 30.42
N VAL A 203 -16.31 -8.61 29.76
CA VAL A 203 -17.07 -9.68 30.45
C VAL A 203 -16.19 -10.33 31.52
N VAL A 204 -14.94 -10.70 31.22
CA VAL A 204 -14.03 -11.29 32.21
C VAL A 204 -13.70 -10.29 33.33
N GLU A 205 -13.45 -9.01 32.98
CA GLU A 205 -13.19 -7.93 33.96
C GLU A 205 -14.31 -7.82 35.01
N SER A 206 -15.58 -7.96 34.60
CA SER A 206 -16.73 -7.90 35.54
C SER A 206 -16.67 -8.95 36.65
N PHE A 207 -15.94 -10.04 36.46
CA PHE A 207 -15.76 -11.11 37.44
C PHE A 207 -14.45 -11.01 38.23
N VAL A 208 -13.37 -10.62 37.59
CA VAL A 208 -12.03 -10.72 38.19
C VAL A 208 -11.44 -9.38 38.62
N GLY A 209 -12.04 -8.27 38.21
CA GLY A 209 -11.49 -6.93 38.40
C GLY A 209 -10.32 -6.60 37.53
N LYS A 210 -9.99 -5.31 37.38
CA LYS A 210 -8.93 -4.79 36.49
C LYS A 210 -7.55 -5.35 36.83
N GLU A 211 -7.26 -5.53 38.13
CA GLU A 211 -5.98 -6.00 38.64
C GLU A 211 -5.65 -7.43 38.25
N ASN A 212 -6.62 -8.22 37.81
CA ASN A 212 -6.41 -9.63 37.43
C ASN A 212 -6.50 -9.91 35.93
N LEU A 213 -6.37 -8.87 35.10
CA LEU A 213 -6.48 -8.97 33.63
C LEU A 213 -5.15 -9.37 32.94
N ASP A 214 -4.05 -9.47 33.64
CA ASP A 214 -2.73 -9.67 33.08
C ASP A 214 -2.61 -10.83 32.10
N THR A 215 -3.26 -11.95 32.35
CA THR A 215 -3.25 -13.13 31.47
C THR A 215 -4.02 -12.89 30.15
N TYR A 216 -5.05 -12.06 30.16
CA TYR A 216 -5.95 -11.82 29.04
C TYR A 216 -5.49 -10.66 28.15
N LEU A 217 -4.85 -9.64 28.73
CA LEU A 217 -4.42 -8.43 28.05
C LEU A 217 -3.56 -8.69 26.79
N PRO A 218 -2.53 -9.56 26.80
CA PRO A 218 -1.72 -9.77 25.60
C PRO A 218 -2.46 -10.46 24.46
N ILE A 219 -3.47 -11.29 24.78
CA ILE A 219 -4.35 -11.92 23.77
C ILE A 219 -5.25 -10.86 23.16
N CYS A 220 -5.92 -10.07 24.00
CA CYS A 220 -6.78 -8.98 23.56
C CYS A 220 -5.99 -7.92 22.74
N ALA A 221 -4.73 -7.61 23.11
CA ALA A 221 -3.89 -6.68 22.38
C ALA A 221 -3.61 -7.15 20.94
N ILE A 222 -3.36 -8.44 20.74
CA ILE A 222 -3.17 -9.00 19.38
C ILE A 222 -4.48 -8.88 18.58
N ALA A 223 -5.63 -9.21 19.18
CA ALA A 223 -6.94 -9.10 18.56
C ALA A 223 -7.24 -7.65 18.15
N THR A 224 -7.14 -6.70 19.09
CA THR A 224 -7.41 -5.28 18.88
C THR A 224 -6.64 -4.70 17.68
N VAL A 225 -5.36 -5.06 17.54
CA VAL A 225 -4.55 -4.64 16.39
C VAL A 225 -4.95 -5.38 15.10
N SER A 226 -5.32 -6.66 15.22
CA SER A 226 -5.66 -7.52 14.06
C SER A 226 -6.97 -7.14 13.41
N ASP A 227 -7.94 -6.69 14.19
CA ASP A 227 -9.27 -6.27 13.74
C ASP A 227 -9.30 -4.82 13.23
N ILE A 228 -8.15 -4.11 13.32
CA ILE A 228 -7.98 -2.74 12.79
C ILE A 228 -8.95 -1.73 13.44
N VAL A 229 -9.36 -1.95 14.66
CA VAL A 229 -10.16 -0.97 15.44
C VAL A 229 -9.28 0.21 15.90
N PRO A 230 -9.90 1.37 16.25
CA PRO A 230 -9.18 2.57 16.67
C PRO A 230 -8.19 2.33 17.81
N LEU A 231 -6.88 2.65 17.63
CA LEU A 231 -5.84 2.52 18.68
C LEU A 231 -5.76 3.79 19.54
N VAL A 232 -6.90 4.21 20.00
CA VAL A 232 -7.08 5.35 20.91
C VAL A 232 -7.85 4.89 22.16
N ASP A 233 -7.94 5.75 23.15
CA ASP A 233 -8.72 5.54 24.37
C ASP A 233 -8.40 4.16 25.01
N GLU A 234 -9.38 3.35 25.35
CA GLU A 234 -9.23 2.05 26.01
C GLU A 234 -8.44 1.02 25.20
N ASN A 235 -8.64 0.99 23.89
CA ASN A 235 -7.86 0.11 23.00
C ASN A 235 -6.36 0.41 23.08
N ARG A 236 -5.98 1.69 23.20
CA ARG A 236 -4.58 2.06 23.41
C ARG A 236 -4.04 1.54 24.74
N VAL A 237 -4.82 1.61 25.80
CA VAL A 237 -4.46 1.03 27.12
C VAL A 237 -4.23 -0.46 27.00
N ILE A 238 -5.21 -1.19 26.44
CA ILE A 238 -5.15 -2.65 26.24
C ILE A 238 -3.91 -3.04 25.46
N VAL A 239 -3.68 -2.39 24.31
CA VAL A 239 -2.55 -2.74 23.43
C VAL A 239 -1.21 -2.37 24.08
N LYS A 240 -1.09 -1.14 24.65
CA LYS A 240 0.17 -0.69 25.26
C LYS A 240 0.58 -1.52 26.47
N LEU A 241 -0.36 -1.93 27.30
CA LEU A 241 -0.09 -2.78 28.46
C LEU A 241 0.07 -4.26 28.06
N GLY A 242 -0.78 -4.75 27.15
CA GLY A 242 -0.77 -6.13 26.72
C GLY A 242 0.52 -6.52 25.98
N LEU A 243 1.04 -5.66 25.08
CA LEU A 243 2.27 -5.95 24.34
C LEU A 243 3.52 -6.02 25.23
N LYS A 244 3.52 -5.37 26.41
CA LYS A 244 4.60 -5.50 27.40
C LYS A 244 4.60 -6.87 28.10
N LYS A 245 3.50 -7.62 28.04
CA LYS A 245 3.28 -8.89 28.77
C LYS A 245 3.49 -10.12 27.88
N ARG A 246 4.49 -10.09 26.97
CA ARG A 246 4.82 -11.16 26.05
C ARG A 246 4.95 -12.52 26.73
N ASP A 247 5.52 -12.54 27.93
CA ASP A 247 5.77 -13.80 28.67
C ASP A 247 4.48 -14.48 29.14
N LEU A 248 3.36 -13.77 29.17
CA LEU A 248 2.04 -14.30 29.50
C LEU A 248 1.25 -14.79 28.27
N LEU A 249 1.77 -14.61 27.07
CA LEU A 249 1.15 -15.15 25.87
C LEU A 249 1.08 -16.67 25.90
N PRO A 250 0.09 -17.30 25.25
CA PRO A 250 -0.01 -18.73 25.06
C PRO A 250 1.25 -19.33 24.40
N GLN A 251 1.55 -20.58 24.75
CA GLN A 251 2.77 -21.26 24.28
C GLN A 251 2.85 -21.33 22.75
N GLY A 252 1.74 -21.61 22.06
CA GLY A 252 1.73 -21.69 20.60
C GLY A 252 1.99 -20.33 19.94
N ILE A 253 1.47 -19.23 20.51
CA ILE A 253 1.76 -17.87 20.03
C ILE A 253 3.25 -17.54 20.24
N LYS A 254 3.85 -17.90 21.38
CA LYS A 254 5.29 -17.75 21.60
C LYS A 254 6.12 -18.52 20.56
N MET A 255 5.69 -19.74 20.21
CA MET A 255 6.33 -20.53 19.14
C MET A 255 6.22 -19.82 17.78
N LEU A 256 5.06 -19.26 17.43
CA LEU A 256 4.87 -18.47 16.21
C LEU A 256 5.80 -17.25 16.19
N LEU A 257 5.89 -16.48 17.28
CA LEU A 257 6.78 -15.33 17.40
C LEU A 257 8.26 -15.71 17.21
N ASN A 258 8.69 -16.84 17.79
CA ASN A 258 10.04 -17.33 17.64
C ASN A 258 10.35 -17.78 16.19
N ASN A 259 9.39 -18.43 15.54
CA ASN A 259 9.51 -18.82 14.12
C ASN A 259 9.64 -17.57 13.21
N LEU A 260 8.90 -16.50 13.52
CA LEU A 260 8.97 -15.21 12.84
C LEU A 260 10.19 -14.35 13.23
N LYS A 261 11.00 -14.81 14.19
CA LYS A 261 12.15 -14.05 14.75
C LYS A 261 11.75 -12.69 15.31
N ILE A 262 10.57 -12.60 15.93
CA ILE A 262 10.06 -11.38 16.56
C ILE A 262 10.46 -11.39 18.03
N SER A 263 11.42 -10.55 18.40
CA SER A 263 11.86 -10.35 19.79
C SER A 263 10.99 -9.35 20.54
N ASN A 264 10.64 -8.24 19.90
CA ASN A 264 9.74 -7.21 20.42
C ASN A 264 8.46 -7.16 19.59
N ILE A 265 7.30 -7.28 20.25
CA ILE A 265 6.00 -7.26 19.58
C ILE A 265 5.56 -5.80 19.44
N THR A 266 5.41 -5.34 18.20
CA THR A 266 4.85 -4.04 17.86
C THR A 266 3.52 -4.23 17.15
N SER A 267 2.68 -3.19 17.12
CA SER A 267 1.43 -3.21 16.35
C SER A 267 1.69 -3.49 14.86
N GLN A 268 2.78 -2.96 14.29
CA GLN A 268 3.18 -3.28 12.91
C GLN A 268 3.52 -4.77 12.72
N ALA A 269 4.23 -5.39 13.69
CA ALA A 269 4.53 -6.82 13.62
C ALA A 269 3.26 -7.66 13.65
N ILE A 270 2.26 -7.25 14.45
CA ILE A 270 0.95 -7.91 14.48
C ILE A 270 0.26 -7.75 13.13
N SER A 271 0.07 -6.53 12.65
CA SER A 271 -0.69 -6.24 11.42
C SER A 271 -0.10 -6.91 10.17
N PHE A 272 1.23 -6.97 10.05
CA PHE A 272 1.88 -7.41 8.81
C PHE A 272 2.50 -8.82 8.87
N LYS A 273 2.75 -9.37 10.05
CA LYS A 273 3.43 -10.67 10.18
C LYS A 273 2.62 -11.72 10.94
N ILE A 274 1.89 -11.34 11.99
CA ILE A 274 1.18 -12.27 12.87
C ILE A 274 -0.25 -12.48 12.40
N ALA A 275 -1.06 -11.42 12.38
CA ALA A 275 -2.48 -11.48 12.02
C ALA A 275 -2.74 -12.08 10.63
N PRO A 276 -1.99 -11.75 9.54
CA PRO A 276 -2.22 -12.34 8.24
C PRO A 276 -2.04 -13.87 8.20
N LYS A 277 -1.15 -14.43 9.06
CA LYS A 277 -0.93 -15.87 9.14
C LYS A 277 -2.06 -16.56 9.90
N LEU A 278 -2.46 -16.02 11.04
CA LEU A 278 -3.57 -16.55 11.84
C LEU A 278 -4.89 -16.46 11.07
N ASN A 279 -5.19 -15.32 10.45
CA ASN A 279 -6.39 -15.11 9.63
C ASN A 279 -6.44 -16.01 8.38
N ALA A 280 -5.28 -16.47 7.89
CA ALA A 280 -5.25 -17.36 6.73
C ALA A 280 -5.99 -18.69 7.00
N THR A 281 -5.96 -19.19 8.22
CA THR A 281 -6.62 -20.46 8.58
C THR A 281 -8.15 -20.38 8.45
N GLY A 282 -8.77 -19.29 8.92
CA GLY A 282 -10.20 -19.03 8.76
C GLY A 282 -10.59 -18.83 7.30
N ARG A 283 -9.77 -18.07 6.54
CA ARG A 283 -10.00 -17.85 5.11
C ARG A 283 -9.87 -19.12 4.26
N MET A 284 -9.03 -20.08 4.70
CA MET A 284 -8.80 -21.36 4.04
C MET A 284 -9.60 -22.52 4.67
N GLY A 285 -10.62 -22.22 5.45
CA GLY A 285 -11.66 -23.14 5.91
C GLY A 285 -11.34 -23.94 7.20
N ASN A 286 -10.25 -23.63 7.93
CA ASN A 286 -10.00 -24.31 9.22
C ASN A 286 -9.34 -23.41 10.26
N ALA A 287 -10.14 -22.60 10.96
CA ALA A 287 -9.71 -21.69 12.01
C ALA A 287 -9.15 -22.41 13.26
N TYR A 288 -9.47 -23.69 13.45
CA TYR A 288 -9.03 -24.46 14.63
C TYR A 288 -7.50 -24.55 14.75
N TYR A 289 -6.74 -24.55 13.64
CA TYR A 289 -5.29 -24.52 13.73
C TYR A 289 -4.76 -23.23 14.38
N SER A 290 -5.39 -22.08 14.15
CA SER A 290 -5.03 -20.85 14.86
C SER A 290 -5.52 -20.88 16.30
N LEU A 291 -6.71 -21.39 16.58
CA LEU A 291 -7.22 -21.57 17.94
C LEU A 291 -6.33 -22.50 18.78
N ASP A 292 -5.83 -23.60 18.22
CA ASP A 292 -4.91 -24.53 18.89
C ASP A 292 -3.63 -23.82 19.37
N LEU A 293 -3.11 -22.84 18.62
CA LEU A 293 -1.97 -22.04 19.07
C LEU A 293 -2.28 -21.18 20.31
N TYR A 294 -3.54 -20.85 20.54
CA TYR A 294 -3.95 -20.10 21.73
C TYR A 294 -4.28 -20.98 22.93
N ILE A 295 -4.92 -22.13 22.74
CA ILE A 295 -5.50 -22.90 23.86
C ILE A 295 -4.76 -24.21 24.21
N SER A 296 -4.03 -24.82 23.27
CA SER A 296 -3.37 -26.11 23.50
C SER A 296 -2.07 -25.95 24.29
N ASN A 297 -1.81 -26.93 25.15
CA ASN A 297 -0.55 -27.11 25.86
C ASN A 297 0.23 -28.38 25.35
N ASP A 298 -0.34 -29.16 24.44
CA ASP A 298 0.35 -30.31 23.83
C ASP A 298 1.29 -29.84 22.73
N ILE A 299 2.57 -30.07 22.93
CA ILE A 299 3.64 -29.69 21.98
C ILE A 299 3.47 -30.31 20.59
N LYS A 300 2.86 -31.51 20.50
CA LYS A 300 2.62 -32.16 19.20
C LYS A 300 1.54 -31.42 18.44
N VAL A 301 0.42 -31.08 19.09
CA VAL A 301 -0.66 -30.31 18.54
C VAL A 301 -0.15 -28.93 18.11
N LEU A 302 0.63 -28.26 18.98
CA LEU A 302 1.19 -26.93 18.67
C LEU A 302 2.13 -26.93 17.45
N LYS A 303 2.98 -27.94 17.31
CA LYS A 303 3.88 -28.10 16.16
C LYS A 303 3.11 -28.34 14.85
N GLU A 304 2.07 -29.16 14.90
CA GLU A 304 1.21 -29.42 13.76
C GLU A 304 0.42 -28.17 13.36
N ALA A 305 -0.20 -27.50 14.32
CA ALA A 305 -0.94 -26.26 14.12
C ALA A 305 -0.05 -25.17 13.49
N LEU A 306 1.16 -24.96 14.04
CA LEU A 306 2.12 -23.99 13.49
C LEU A 306 2.50 -24.30 12.04
N LYS A 307 2.77 -25.58 11.72
CA LYS A 307 3.05 -26.00 10.35
C LYS A 307 1.88 -25.73 9.43
N LYS A 308 0.64 -26.04 9.86
CA LYS A 308 -0.58 -25.81 9.08
C LYS A 308 -0.85 -24.32 8.85
N VAL A 309 -0.66 -23.48 9.87
CA VAL A 309 -0.77 -22.01 9.75
C VAL A 309 0.18 -21.47 8.66
N GLU A 310 1.44 -21.95 8.63
CA GLU A 310 2.41 -21.53 7.61
C GLU A 310 2.02 -22.03 6.19
N GLU A 311 1.60 -23.28 6.07
CA GLU A 311 1.18 -23.89 4.80
C GLU A 311 -0.04 -23.14 4.23
N LEU A 312 -1.08 -22.93 5.05
CA LEU A 312 -2.32 -22.24 4.63
C LEU A 312 -2.07 -20.76 4.29
N ASN A 313 -1.18 -20.08 5.03
CA ASN A 313 -0.81 -18.72 4.68
C ASN A 313 -0.03 -18.62 3.35
N ALA A 314 0.88 -19.55 3.08
CA ALA A 314 1.59 -19.61 1.81
C ALA A 314 0.62 -19.87 0.64
N GLU A 315 -0.32 -20.79 0.80
CA GLU A 315 -1.35 -21.08 -0.19
C GLU A 315 -2.29 -19.89 -0.42
N ARG A 316 -2.75 -19.23 0.66
CA ARG A 316 -3.53 -18.01 0.58
C ARG A 316 -2.80 -16.92 -0.21
N GLN A 317 -1.48 -16.75 0.02
CA GLN A 317 -0.67 -15.76 -0.71
C GLN A 317 -0.58 -16.11 -2.19
N ARG A 318 -0.34 -17.38 -2.53
CA ARG A 318 -0.26 -17.89 -3.91
C ARG A 318 -1.58 -17.63 -4.65
N LEU A 319 -2.70 -18.07 -4.10
CA LEU A 319 -4.02 -17.91 -4.70
C LEU A 319 -4.42 -16.43 -4.85
N SER A 320 -4.15 -15.61 -3.81
CA SER A 320 -4.42 -14.15 -3.90
C SER A 320 -3.60 -13.48 -5.00
N GLN A 321 -2.34 -13.92 -5.22
CA GLN A 321 -1.52 -13.40 -6.31
C GLN A 321 -2.05 -13.84 -7.68
N GLU A 322 -2.50 -15.08 -7.82
CA GLU A 322 -3.08 -15.59 -9.07
C GLU A 322 -4.36 -14.82 -9.46
N ILE A 323 -5.27 -14.59 -8.49
CA ILE A 323 -6.46 -13.76 -8.69
C ILE A 323 -6.06 -12.35 -9.18
N TYR A 324 -5.12 -11.72 -8.48
CA TYR A 324 -4.65 -10.38 -8.84
C TYR A 324 -4.05 -10.32 -10.25
N ASP A 325 -3.18 -11.28 -10.61
CA ASP A 325 -2.54 -11.33 -11.93
C ASP A 325 -3.55 -11.59 -13.07
N GLU A 326 -4.57 -12.43 -12.81
CA GLU A 326 -5.66 -12.66 -13.76
C GLU A 326 -6.51 -11.38 -13.93
N CYS A 327 -6.84 -10.70 -12.83
CA CYS A 327 -7.52 -9.41 -12.88
C CYS A 327 -6.75 -8.38 -13.73
N LEU A 328 -5.43 -8.25 -13.55
CA LEU A 328 -4.61 -7.33 -14.34
C LEU A 328 -4.66 -7.66 -15.84
N LYS A 329 -4.63 -8.95 -16.21
CA LYS A 329 -4.77 -9.36 -17.61
C LYS A 329 -6.13 -8.97 -18.18
N MET A 330 -7.21 -9.18 -17.41
CA MET A 330 -8.57 -8.82 -17.85
C MET A 330 -8.74 -7.30 -17.94
N ILE A 331 -8.23 -6.54 -16.96
CA ILE A 331 -8.27 -5.07 -16.94
C ILE A 331 -7.57 -4.51 -18.18
N ASN A 332 -6.37 -4.99 -18.50
CA ASN A 332 -5.61 -4.53 -19.65
C ASN A 332 -6.27 -4.94 -20.98
N LYS A 333 -6.73 -6.20 -21.09
CA LYS A 333 -7.39 -6.70 -22.30
C LYS A 333 -8.66 -5.91 -22.63
N HIS A 334 -9.45 -5.56 -21.65
CA HIS A 334 -10.73 -4.86 -21.83
C HIS A 334 -10.65 -3.36 -21.54
N ARG A 335 -9.45 -2.82 -21.25
CA ARG A 335 -9.18 -1.40 -20.94
C ARG A 335 -10.07 -0.86 -19.81
N LEU A 336 -10.36 -1.68 -18.78
CA LEU A 336 -11.26 -1.31 -17.68
C LEU A 336 -10.71 -0.18 -16.80
N TYR A 337 -9.45 0.16 -16.94
CA TYR A 337 -8.87 1.35 -16.32
C TYR A 337 -9.47 2.67 -16.83
N THR A 338 -10.19 2.67 -17.97
CA THR A 338 -10.91 3.85 -18.46
C THR A 338 -12.30 4.00 -17.84
N GLU A 339 -12.82 2.96 -17.22
CA GLU A 339 -14.14 2.96 -16.57
C GLU A 339 -14.07 3.54 -15.15
N ARG A 340 -15.21 3.97 -14.59
CA ARG A 340 -15.32 4.51 -13.22
C ARG A 340 -15.29 3.45 -12.12
N ALA A 341 -15.42 2.19 -12.46
CA ALA A 341 -15.26 1.05 -11.58
C ALA A 341 -14.65 -0.12 -12.33
N ILE A 342 -14.00 -1.03 -11.61
CA ILE A 342 -13.51 -2.30 -12.13
C ILE A 342 -14.46 -3.39 -11.65
N ILE A 343 -15.16 -4.07 -12.58
CA ILE A 343 -16.15 -5.11 -12.27
C ILE A 343 -15.75 -6.36 -13.04
N LEU A 344 -15.38 -7.43 -12.32
CA LEU A 344 -14.87 -8.67 -12.89
C LEU A 344 -15.45 -9.89 -12.21
N LYS A 345 -15.59 -11.01 -12.96
CA LYS A 345 -16.00 -12.31 -12.43
C LYS A 345 -15.17 -13.45 -12.99
N SER A 346 -15.00 -14.51 -12.20
CA SER A 346 -14.39 -15.76 -12.64
C SER A 346 -14.86 -16.93 -11.77
N SER A 347 -15.16 -18.08 -12.37
CA SER A 347 -15.46 -19.32 -11.65
C SER A 347 -14.24 -20.00 -11.02
N LYS A 348 -13.04 -19.48 -11.30
CA LYS A 348 -11.78 -20.00 -10.77
C LYS A 348 -11.36 -19.35 -9.45
N TRP A 349 -12.00 -18.25 -9.08
CA TRP A 349 -11.58 -17.46 -7.92
C TRP A 349 -12.21 -17.97 -6.63
N ASP A 350 -11.43 -18.04 -5.59
CA ASP A 350 -11.92 -18.33 -4.25
C ASP A 350 -12.62 -17.11 -3.65
N SER A 351 -13.89 -17.25 -3.28
CA SER A 351 -14.71 -16.17 -2.70
C SER A 351 -14.12 -15.59 -1.42
N GLY A 352 -13.39 -16.38 -0.62
CA GLY A 352 -12.72 -15.97 0.62
C GLY A 352 -11.54 -15.04 0.41
N LEU A 353 -10.99 -14.99 -0.81
CA LEU A 353 -9.79 -14.21 -1.15
C LEU A 353 -10.07 -12.97 -1.99
N LEU A 354 -11.28 -12.80 -2.53
CA LEU A 354 -11.65 -11.67 -3.39
C LEU A 354 -11.37 -10.32 -2.73
N GLY A 355 -11.68 -10.17 -1.45
CA GLY A 355 -11.48 -8.91 -0.72
C GLY A 355 -10.02 -8.46 -0.65
N ILE A 356 -9.06 -9.40 -0.64
CA ILE A 356 -7.62 -9.10 -0.66
C ILE A 356 -7.21 -8.57 -2.03
N ALA A 357 -7.67 -9.22 -3.11
CA ALA A 357 -7.40 -8.80 -4.46
C ALA A 357 -8.08 -7.44 -4.78
N CYS A 358 -9.33 -7.22 -4.34
CA CYS A 358 -10.02 -5.93 -4.46
C CYS A 358 -9.20 -4.80 -3.83
N ALA A 359 -8.73 -4.96 -2.61
CA ALA A 359 -7.95 -3.92 -1.91
C ALA A 359 -6.69 -3.54 -2.70
N ARG A 360 -5.94 -4.51 -3.21
CA ARG A 360 -4.74 -4.24 -4.03
C ARG A 360 -5.09 -3.51 -5.33
N LEU A 361 -6.16 -3.89 -6.00
CA LEU A 361 -6.60 -3.23 -7.23
C LEU A 361 -7.09 -1.80 -6.97
N VAL A 362 -7.76 -1.55 -5.84
CA VAL A 362 -8.12 -0.18 -5.41
C VAL A 362 -6.87 0.67 -5.19
N ASP A 363 -5.84 0.12 -4.54
CA ASP A 363 -4.57 0.82 -4.34
C ASP A 363 -3.86 1.15 -5.67
N ASP A 364 -3.93 0.25 -6.65
CA ASP A 364 -3.28 0.42 -7.95
C ASP A 364 -4.05 1.36 -8.89
N PHE A 365 -5.39 1.28 -8.92
CA PHE A 365 -6.22 2.01 -9.91
C PHE A 365 -7.01 3.17 -9.32
N TYR A 366 -7.10 3.26 -8.01
CA TYR A 366 -7.88 4.26 -7.25
C TYR A 366 -9.33 4.40 -7.75
N LYS A 367 -10.02 3.26 -7.86
CA LYS A 367 -11.42 3.13 -8.31
C LYS A 367 -12.13 2.07 -7.47
N PRO A 368 -13.46 2.12 -7.35
CA PRO A 368 -14.23 1.01 -6.79
C PRO A 368 -13.97 -0.28 -7.59
N VAL A 369 -13.73 -1.37 -6.86
CA VAL A 369 -13.44 -2.69 -7.45
C VAL A 369 -14.42 -3.71 -6.91
N PHE A 370 -15.10 -4.40 -7.85
CA PHE A 370 -16.06 -5.47 -7.59
C PHE A 370 -15.52 -6.76 -8.21
N LEU A 371 -15.23 -7.75 -7.38
CA LEU A 371 -14.82 -9.08 -7.86
C LEU A 371 -15.83 -10.12 -7.43
N PHE A 372 -16.19 -11.02 -8.36
CA PHE A 372 -17.15 -12.08 -8.12
C PHE A 372 -16.56 -13.45 -8.39
N SER A 373 -16.92 -14.40 -7.52
CA SER A 373 -16.73 -15.84 -7.71
C SER A 373 -18.05 -16.46 -8.07
N ASP A 374 -18.07 -17.30 -9.10
CA ASP A 374 -19.25 -18.08 -9.48
C ASP A 374 -19.26 -19.39 -8.68
N VAL A 375 -20.26 -19.55 -7.82
CA VAL A 375 -20.47 -20.73 -6.99
C VAL A 375 -21.84 -21.28 -7.31
N ASP A 376 -21.90 -22.34 -8.09
CA ASP A 376 -23.14 -23.05 -8.46
C ASP A 376 -24.23 -22.16 -9.09
N GLY A 377 -23.82 -21.15 -9.88
CA GLY A 377 -24.72 -20.21 -10.57
C GLY A 377 -25.14 -19.01 -9.73
N GLU A 378 -24.67 -18.90 -8.50
CA GLU A 378 -24.73 -17.72 -7.67
C GLU A 378 -23.37 -16.99 -7.68
N LEU A 379 -23.40 -15.70 -7.94
CA LEU A 379 -22.19 -14.84 -7.88
C LEU A 379 -22.02 -14.28 -6.47
N LYS A 380 -21.00 -14.75 -5.76
CA LYS A 380 -20.58 -14.19 -4.46
C LYS A 380 -19.49 -13.17 -4.69
N GLY A 381 -19.74 -11.91 -4.28
CA GLY A 381 -18.88 -10.78 -4.56
C GLY A 381 -18.24 -10.16 -3.33
N SER A 382 -17.09 -9.56 -3.53
CA SER A 382 -16.47 -8.64 -2.58
C SER A 382 -16.18 -7.31 -3.27
N VAL A 383 -16.42 -6.23 -2.55
CA VAL A 383 -16.22 -4.86 -3.04
C VAL A 383 -15.29 -4.10 -2.13
N ARG A 384 -14.42 -3.29 -2.74
CA ARG A 384 -13.65 -2.26 -2.05
C ARG A 384 -13.78 -0.95 -2.80
N SER A 385 -13.82 0.16 -2.06
CA SER A 385 -14.02 1.50 -2.61
C SER A 385 -12.84 2.43 -2.30
N ILE A 386 -12.96 3.65 -2.81
CA ILE A 386 -12.09 4.78 -2.50
C ILE A 386 -12.80 5.74 -1.54
N ASP A 387 -12.06 6.54 -0.78
CA ASP A 387 -12.59 7.43 0.28
C ASP A 387 -13.71 8.35 -0.18
N SER A 388 -13.67 8.75 -1.45
CA SER A 388 -14.63 9.68 -2.07
C SER A 388 -15.95 9.02 -2.51
N ILE A 389 -16.08 7.69 -2.48
CA ILE A 389 -17.24 6.95 -3.00
C ILE A 389 -17.77 5.98 -1.94
N ASN A 390 -18.97 6.25 -1.43
CA ASN A 390 -19.67 5.38 -0.48
C ASN A 390 -20.28 4.18 -1.21
N ILE A 391 -19.67 2.99 -1.02
CA ILE A 391 -20.10 1.77 -1.72
C ILE A 391 -21.47 1.28 -1.26
N HIS A 392 -21.87 1.52 -0.02
CA HIS A 392 -23.19 1.15 0.48
C HIS A 392 -24.29 1.89 -0.29
N GLN A 393 -24.10 3.19 -0.60
CA GLN A 393 -25.06 3.96 -1.43
C GLN A 393 -25.11 3.43 -2.85
N VAL A 394 -23.95 3.08 -3.44
CA VAL A 394 -23.87 2.48 -4.78
C VAL A 394 -24.67 1.16 -4.82
N LEU A 395 -24.43 0.25 -3.86
CA LEU A 395 -25.13 -1.03 -3.79
C LEU A 395 -26.64 -0.86 -3.52
N SER A 396 -27.02 0.10 -2.69
CA SER A 396 -28.44 0.42 -2.43
C SER A 396 -29.20 0.83 -3.69
N SER A 397 -28.52 1.49 -4.66
CA SER A 397 -29.11 1.83 -5.96
C SER A 397 -29.34 0.60 -6.85
N CYS A 398 -28.66 -0.51 -6.55
CA CYS A 398 -28.70 -1.76 -7.30
C CYS A 398 -29.44 -2.88 -6.58
N LYS A 399 -30.14 -2.58 -5.45
CA LYS A 399 -30.78 -3.58 -4.58
C LYS A 399 -31.69 -4.58 -5.28
N ASN A 400 -32.33 -4.16 -6.38
CA ASN A 400 -33.26 -5.02 -7.11
C ASN A 400 -32.56 -6.17 -7.87
N TYR A 401 -31.26 -6.11 -8.06
CA TYR A 401 -30.45 -7.12 -8.73
C TYR A 401 -29.70 -8.03 -7.76
N LEU A 402 -29.73 -7.68 -6.45
CA LEU A 402 -28.95 -8.36 -5.41
C LEU A 402 -29.84 -9.33 -4.63
N GLU A 403 -29.30 -10.50 -4.29
CA GLU A 403 -29.92 -11.42 -3.33
C GLU A 403 -29.61 -10.98 -1.90
N THR A 404 -28.34 -10.65 -1.64
CA THR A 404 -27.87 -10.13 -0.36
C THR A 404 -26.79 -9.07 -0.59
N PHE A 405 -26.70 -8.09 0.30
CA PHE A 405 -25.54 -7.22 0.44
C PHE A 405 -25.44 -6.66 1.84
N GLY A 406 -24.20 -6.39 2.27
CA GLY A 406 -23.92 -5.77 3.57
C GLY A 406 -22.48 -5.26 3.64
N GLY A 407 -22.24 -4.32 4.52
CA GLY A 407 -20.91 -3.71 4.71
C GLY A 407 -21.00 -2.23 5.02
N HIS A 408 -19.84 -1.57 4.93
CA HIS A 408 -19.63 -0.16 5.25
C HIS A 408 -19.35 0.67 3.98
N SER A 409 -19.06 1.96 4.16
CA SER A 409 -18.77 2.88 3.05
C SER A 409 -17.61 2.44 2.14
N MET A 410 -16.60 1.75 2.70
CA MET A 410 -15.36 1.40 2.00
C MET A 410 -15.29 -0.07 1.55
N ALA A 411 -16.10 -0.94 2.13
CA ALA A 411 -16.04 -2.38 1.89
C ALA A 411 -17.40 -3.03 2.06
N ALA A 412 -17.77 -3.93 1.16
CA ALA A 412 -19.02 -4.69 1.24
C ALA A 412 -18.85 -6.11 0.67
N GLY A 413 -19.69 -7.01 1.16
CA GLY A 413 -19.98 -8.30 0.57
C GLY A 413 -21.35 -8.26 -0.10
N LEU A 414 -21.53 -9.05 -1.16
CA LEU A 414 -22.82 -9.12 -1.88
C LEU A 414 -22.96 -10.46 -2.59
N SER A 415 -24.22 -10.83 -2.86
CA SER A 415 -24.51 -11.94 -3.78
C SER A 415 -25.60 -11.56 -4.78
N LEU A 416 -25.55 -12.15 -5.96
CA LEU A 416 -26.54 -11.99 -7.02
C LEU A 416 -26.59 -13.22 -7.90
N LYS A 417 -27.71 -13.42 -8.57
CA LYS A 417 -27.86 -14.45 -9.59
C LYS A 417 -27.04 -14.09 -10.83
N GLN A 418 -26.49 -15.09 -11.50
CA GLN A 418 -25.67 -14.88 -12.70
C GLN A 418 -26.44 -14.15 -13.83
N GLU A 419 -27.75 -14.37 -13.94
CA GLU A 419 -28.60 -13.72 -14.91
C GLU A 419 -28.71 -12.20 -14.71
N ASN A 420 -28.56 -11.70 -13.50
CA ASN A 420 -28.64 -10.27 -13.15
C ASN A 420 -27.31 -9.53 -13.29
N TYR A 421 -26.23 -10.21 -13.68
CA TYR A 421 -24.88 -9.61 -13.63
C TYR A 421 -24.70 -8.43 -14.58
N ASP A 422 -25.21 -8.54 -15.79
CA ASP A 422 -25.00 -7.50 -16.80
C ASP A 422 -25.83 -6.24 -16.48
N GLU A 423 -27.09 -6.40 -16.07
CA GLU A 423 -27.95 -5.30 -15.62
C GLU A 423 -27.41 -4.64 -14.35
N PHE A 424 -26.91 -5.43 -13.39
CA PHE A 424 -26.23 -4.93 -12.20
C PHE A 424 -25.03 -4.06 -12.58
N LYS A 425 -24.20 -4.54 -13.50
CA LYS A 425 -23.01 -3.81 -13.98
C LYS A 425 -23.38 -2.50 -14.66
N GLU A 426 -24.37 -2.49 -15.54
CA GLU A 426 -24.88 -1.28 -16.20
C GLU A 426 -25.39 -0.27 -15.17
N GLN A 427 -26.18 -0.70 -14.19
CA GLN A 427 -26.72 0.16 -13.15
C GLN A 427 -25.60 0.80 -12.29
N ILE A 428 -24.52 0.06 -11.98
CA ILE A 428 -23.36 0.61 -11.27
C ILE A 428 -22.71 1.74 -12.09
N PHE A 429 -22.47 1.52 -13.39
CA PHE A 429 -21.86 2.54 -14.24
C PHE A 429 -22.78 3.75 -14.42
N ASP A 430 -24.08 3.56 -14.61
CA ASP A 430 -25.04 4.65 -14.71
C ASP A 430 -25.07 5.51 -13.43
N TYR A 431 -25.09 4.84 -12.26
CA TYR A 431 -25.01 5.54 -10.97
C TYR A 431 -23.73 6.36 -10.83
N LEU A 432 -22.58 5.73 -11.09
CA LEU A 432 -21.29 6.41 -10.96
C LEU A 432 -21.11 7.54 -11.98
N ASN A 433 -21.54 7.34 -13.23
CA ASN A 433 -21.47 8.36 -14.25
C ASN A 433 -22.35 9.58 -13.96
N THR A 434 -23.50 9.36 -13.32
CA THR A 434 -24.43 10.42 -12.95
C THR A 434 -24.03 11.15 -11.68
N ASN A 435 -23.54 10.43 -10.65
CA ASN A 435 -23.38 10.96 -9.31
C ASN A 435 -21.93 11.29 -8.94
N THR A 436 -20.95 11.02 -9.81
CA THR A 436 -19.54 11.28 -9.54
C THR A 436 -18.89 12.13 -10.62
N THR A 437 -17.79 12.78 -10.26
CA THR A 437 -16.97 13.58 -11.20
C THR A 437 -15.53 13.06 -11.21
N GLU A 438 -14.77 13.32 -12.29
CA GLU A 438 -13.37 12.90 -12.43
C GLU A 438 -12.48 13.31 -11.25
N LYS A 439 -12.81 14.41 -10.57
CA LYS A 439 -12.06 14.90 -9.41
C LYS A 439 -12.07 13.92 -8.23
N LEU A 440 -13.13 13.14 -8.07
CA LEU A 440 -13.26 12.15 -6.99
C LEU A 440 -12.30 10.96 -7.17
N TYR A 441 -11.87 10.70 -8.40
CA TYR A 441 -10.92 9.61 -8.72
C TYR A 441 -9.46 10.06 -8.66
N ARG A 442 -9.18 11.25 -8.16
CA ARG A 442 -7.81 11.75 -7.95
C ARG A 442 -7.36 11.48 -6.53
N PRO A 443 -6.36 10.61 -6.30
CA PRO A 443 -5.91 10.28 -4.96
C PRO A 443 -5.32 11.50 -4.24
N ILE A 444 -5.82 11.75 -3.04
CA ILE A 444 -5.26 12.71 -2.10
C ILE A 444 -4.49 11.92 -1.06
N LYS A 445 -3.21 12.22 -0.87
CA LYS A 445 -2.39 11.64 0.21
C LYS A 445 -2.08 12.72 1.23
N THR A 446 -2.38 12.42 2.47
CA THR A 446 -2.12 13.35 3.59
C THR A 446 -0.75 13.14 4.20
N TYR A 447 -0.22 14.17 4.83
CA TYR A 447 1.00 14.10 5.65
C TYR A 447 0.83 14.94 6.91
N ASP A 448 1.49 14.50 7.99
CA ASP A 448 1.41 15.19 9.27
C ASP A 448 2.26 16.47 9.25
N VAL A 449 3.53 16.36 8.85
CA VAL A 449 4.49 17.46 8.95
C VAL A 449 5.44 17.49 7.76
N ALA A 450 5.71 18.70 7.23
CA ALA A 450 6.83 18.91 6.33
C ALA A 450 8.14 19.05 7.13
N ILE A 451 9.20 18.35 6.67
CA ILE A 451 10.49 18.29 7.37
C ILE A 451 11.64 18.51 6.37
N LYS A 452 12.66 19.24 6.81
CA LYS A 452 13.89 19.38 6.02
C LYS A 452 14.82 18.19 6.27
N PRO A 453 15.62 17.77 5.27
CA PRO A 453 16.57 16.65 5.46
C PRO A 453 17.53 16.83 6.66
N GLU A 454 17.90 18.06 7.01
CA GLU A 454 18.82 18.38 8.09
C GLU A 454 18.18 18.24 9.48
N GLU A 455 16.86 18.29 9.57
CA GLU A 455 16.10 18.15 10.82
C GLU A 455 15.91 16.67 11.21
N ILE A 456 16.15 15.74 10.27
CA ILE A 456 15.98 14.31 10.50
C ILE A 456 17.22 13.76 11.20
N ASN A 457 17.06 13.40 12.47
CA ASN A 457 18.14 12.88 13.30
C ASN A 457 17.62 11.79 14.26
N MET A 458 18.54 11.06 14.90
CA MET A 458 18.22 9.95 15.79
C MET A 458 17.41 10.38 17.02
N LYS A 459 17.68 11.57 17.56
CA LYS A 459 16.94 12.10 18.72
C LYS A 459 15.47 12.27 18.37
N PHE A 460 15.16 12.92 17.25
CA PHE A 460 13.79 13.10 16.76
C PHE A 460 13.10 11.76 16.49
N ALA A 461 13.79 10.81 15.84
CA ALA A 461 13.22 9.51 15.55
C ALA A 461 12.87 8.71 16.83
N LYS A 462 13.72 8.75 17.85
CA LYS A 462 13.43 8.12 19.15
C LYS A 462 12.29 8.79 19.90
N GLU A 463 12.15 10.09 19.77
CA GLU A 463 11.04 10.82 20.40
C GLU A 463 9.70 10.39 19.81
N LEU A 464 9.64 10.05 18.49
CA LEU A 464 8.42 9.56 17.86
C LEU A 464 7.93 8.20 18.40
N GLU A 465 8.78 7.45 19.13
CA GLU A 465 8.36 6.18 19.76
C GLU A 465 7.26 6.38 20.83
N ILE A 466 7.09 7.61 21.33
CA ILE A 466 5.97 7.94 22.25
C ILE A 466 4.59 7.71 21.59
N LEU A 467 4.53 7.75 20.25
CA LEU A 467 3.29 7.52 19.49
C LEU A 467 2.87 6.04 19.48
N GLU A 468 3.79 5.11 19.79
CA GLU A 468 3.48 3.69 19.86
C GLU A 468 2.48 3.35 21.02
N PRO A 469 1.57 2.39 20.78
CA PRO A 469 1.31 1.63 19.58
C PRO A 469 0.60 2.45 18.50
N VAL A 470 1.01 2.23 17.23
CA VAL A 470 0.44 2.91 16.06
C VAL A 470 -0.51 1.96 15.31
N GLY A 471 -1.54 2.52 14.67
CA GLY A 471 -2.55 1.76 13.91
C GLY A 471 -3.71 2.65 13.47
N CYS A 472 -4.93 2.08 13.43
CA CYS A 472 -6.13 2.85 13.10
C CYS A 472 -6.31 4.03 14.07
N ASP A 473 -6.70 5.19 13.58
CA ASP A 473 -6.85 6.48 14.28
C ASP A 473 -5.61 7.01 15.03
N ASN A 474 -4.52 6.24 15.03
CA ASN A 474 -3.20 6.65 15.49
C ASN A 474 -2.12 6.14 14.54
N PRO A 475 -2.12 6.52 13.25
CA PRO A 475 -1.19 5.98 12.25
C PRO A 475 0.25 6.42 12.51
N ASN A 476 1.21 5.73 11.88
CA ASN A 476 2.58 6.24 11.80
C ASN A 476 2.58 7.63 11.17
N PRO A 477 3.37 8.58 11.70
CA PRO A 477 3.51 9.89 11.09
C PRO A 477 4.05 9.79 9.67
N ILE A 478 3.41 10.48 8.76
CA ILE A 478 3.87 10.67 7.39
C ILE A 478 4.52 12.04 7.28
N PHE A 479 5.76 12.06 6.85
CA PHE A 479 6.54 13.27 6.65
C PHE A 479 6.61 13.62 5.17
N LEU A 480 6.54 14.91 4.86
CA LEU A 480 6.86 15.42 3.53
C LEU A 480 8.28 15.99 3.54
N VAL A 481 9.15 15.48 2.67
CA VAL A 481 10.45 16.07 2.40
C VAL A 481 10.55 16.54 0.95
N ASN A 482 11.03 17.78 0.77
CA ASN A 482 11.32 18.36 -0.54
C ASN A 482 12.84 18.41 -0.75
N TYR A 483 13.33 17.90 -1.88
CA TYR A 483 14.75 17.92 -2.21
C TYR A 483 14.97 17.99 -3.73
N LYS A 484 16.12 18.53 -4.13
CA LYS A 484 16.55 18.63 -5.53
C LYS A 484 17.55 17.54 -5.87
N ASP A 485 18.65 17.53 -5.17
CA ASP A 485 19.76 16.62 -5.43
C ASP A 485 19.64 15.37 -4.57
N CYS A 486 19.85 14.23 -5.18
CA CYS A 486 19.98 12.95 -4.50
C CYS A 486 20.83 11.99 -5.33
N TYR A 487 21.25 10.91 -4.69
CA TYR A 487 21.90 9.79 -5.38
C TYR A 487 21.04 8.55 -5.21
N ALA A 488 20.39 8.13 -6.30
CA ALA A 488 19.49 6.97 -6.32
C ALA A 488 20.19 5.76 -6.95
N THR A 489 20.04 4.58 -6.34
CA THR A 489 20.61 3.31 -6.84
C THR A 489 19.65 2.17 -6.57
N LYS A 490 19.71 1.12 -7.38
CA LYS A 490 19.05 -0.16 -7.05
C LYS A 490 19.62 -0.74 -5.76
N MET A 491 18.78 -1.44 -5.01
CA MET A 491 19.27 -2.18 -3.84
C MET A 491 20.04 -3.42 -4.26
N GLN A 492 21.15 -3.70 -3.58
CA GLN A 492 21.86 -4.97 -3.71
C GLN A 492 20.90 -6.12 -3.31
N ASN A 493 20.82 -7.15 -4.12
CA ASN A 493 19.96 -8.34 -3.94
C ASN A 493 18.45 -8.14 -4.14
N PHE A 494 17.97 -6.92 -4.46
CA PHE A 494 16.56 -6.64 -4.70
C PHE A 494 16.40 -5.60 -5.82
N ASP A 495 16.52 -6.04 -7.08
CA ASP A 495 16.51 -5.16 -8.26
C ASP A 495 15.25 -4.30 -8.42
N SER A 496 14.15 -4.67 -7.75
CA SER A 496 12.90 -3.92 -7.77
C SER A 496 12.88 -2.69 -6.85
N HIS A 497 13.84 -2.55 -5.93
CA HIS A 497 13.85 -1.53 -4.89
C HIS A 497 14.93 -0.47 -5.14
N VAL A 498 14.66 0.77 -4.72
CA VAL A 498 15.57 1.91 -4.89
C VAL A 498 16.00 2.47 -3.54
N ASN A 499 17.32 2.63 -3.36
CA ASN A 499 17.91 3.43 -2.30
C ASN A 499 18.14 4.85 -2.80
N ILE A 500 17.70 5.85 -2.03
CA ILE A 500 17.79 7.26 -2.37
C ILE A 500 18.54 7.97 -1.23
N ASN A 501 19.78 8.37 -1.49
CA ASN A 501 20.56 9.15 -0.54
C ASN A 501 20.23 10.63 -0.76
N VAL A 502 19.47 11.21 0.16
CA VAL A 502 19.07 12.63 0.10
C VAL A 502 20.21 13.54 0.57
N ASN A 503 20.94 13.10 1.61
CA ASN A 503 22.16 13.71 2.09
C ASN A 503 23.11 12.65 2.66
N LYS A 504 24.20 13.06 3.34
CA LYS A 504 25.17 12.12 3.90
C LYS A 504 24.65 11.27 5.07
N THR A 505 23.59 11.72 5.75
CA THR A 505 23.10 11.12 6.99
C THR A 505 21.73 10.48 6.87
N PHE A 506 20.94 10.81 5.83
CA PHE A 506 19.57 10.34 5.67
C PHE A 506 19.35 9.63 4.35
N LYS A 507 18.74 8.46 4.43
CA LYS A 507 18.43 7.55 3.35
C LYS A 507 16.94 7.32 3.25
N LEU A 508 16.36 7.40 2.04
CA LEU A 508 15.03 6.92 1.72
C LEU A 508 15.14 5.56 1.01
N VAL A 509 14.16 4.70 1.22
CA VAL A 509 14.00 3.43 0.52
C VAL A 509 12.63 3.39 -0.13
N ALA A 510 12.61 3.22 -1.43
CA ALA A 510 11.40 3.05 -2.22
C ALA A 510 11.28 1.59 -2.67
N PHE A 511 10.28 0.89 -2.13
CA PHE A 511 10.01 -0.50 -2.51
C PHE A 511 9.29 -0.57 -3.86
N ASN A 512 9.63 -1.57 -4.69
CA ASN A 512 9.04 -1.82 -6.01
C ASN A 512 8.98 -0.56 -6.90
N SER A 513 10.04 0.25 -6.85
CA SER A 513 10.10 1.57 -7.50
C SER A 513 11.27 1.70 -8.49
N ASN A 514 11.80 0.59 -8.97
CA ASN A 514 12.93 0.60 -9.89
C ASN A 514 12.62 1.33 -11.20
N GLU A 515 11.37 1.31 -11.64
CA GLU A 515 10.91 2.06 -12.81
C GLU A 515 11.12 3.58 -12.68
N TYR A 516 11.12 4.12 -11.45
CA TYR A 516 11.32 5.55 -11.15
C TYR A 516 12.78 5.92 -10.85
N LEU A 517 13.75 5.04 -11.12
CA LEU A 517 15.15 5.31 -10.80
C LEU A 517 15.67 6.57 -11.51
N ASP A 518 15.36 6.71 -12.79
CA ASP A 518 15.74 7.88 -13.59
C ASP A 518 15.02 9.16 -13.11
N ASP A 519 13.78 9.05 -12.67
CA ASP A 519 13.01 10.16 -12.10
C ASP A 519 13.66 10.68 -10.82
N TYR A 520 14.09 9.80 -9.92
CA TYR A 520 14.85 10.19 -8.73
C TYR A 520 16.16 10.88 -9.07
N GLN A 521 16.85 10.45 -10.12
CA GLN A 521 18.14 11.00 -10.52
C GLN A 521 18.02 12.34 -11.25
N TYR A 522 17.00 12.50 -12.11
CA TYR A 522 17.01 13.57 -13.11
C TYR A 522 15.83 14.57 -12.98
N ALA A 523 14.80 14.30 -12.20
CA ALA A 523 13.79 15.32 -11.91
C ALA A 523 14.41 16.53 -11.21
N GLU A 524 13.94 17.74 -11.50
CA GLU A 524 14.42 18.98 -10.88
C GLU A 524 14.10 19.03 -9.39
N ASN A 525 12.84 18.74 -9.03
CA ASN A 525 12.38 18.72 -7.65
C ASN A 525 11.65 17.41 -7.35
N LYS A 526 11.82 16.89 -6.15
CA LYS A 526 11.15 15.71 -5.61
C LYS A 526 10.43 16.09 -4.33
N GLN A 527 9.15 15.73 -4.26
CA GLN A 527 8.32 15.82 -3.07
C GLN A 527 8.02 14.41 -2.63
N THR A 528 8.59 13.96 -1.51
CA THR A 528 8.48 12.57 -1.08
C THR A 528 7.76 12.48 0.26
N LEU A 529 6.68 11.69 0.29
CA LEU A 529 6.04 11.23 1.51
C LEU A 529 6.76 9.98 2.01
N PHE A 530 7.09 9.96 3.29
CA PHE A 530 7.78 8.81 3.90
C PHE A 530 7.42 8.64 5.38
N GLU A 531 7.55 7.42 5.87
CA GLU A 531 7.60 7.10 7.30
C GLU A 531 9.04 7.00 7.76
N LEU A 532 9.34 7.56 8.92
CA LEU A 532 10.66 7.47 9.54
C LEU A 532 10.74 6.21 10.40
N GLN A 533 11.80 5.42 10.23
CA GLN A 533 12.05 4.20 11.00
C GLN A 533 13.48 4.17 11.52
N ILE A 534 13.65 3.59 12.70
CA ILE A 534 14.94 3.21 13.25
C ILE A 534 15.16 1.74 12.89
N ASN A 535 16.24 1.45 12.18
CA ASN A 535 16.66 0.09 11.85
C ASN A 535 17.91 -0.26 12.63
N GLU A 536 17.99 -1.49 13.12
CA GLU A 536 19.19 -2.03 13.76
C GLU A 536 19.87 -3.05 12.84
N PHE A 537 21.19 -2.92 12.68
CA PHE A 537 21.99 -3.89 11.94
C PHE A 537 23.35 -4.02 12.60
N HIS A 538 23.74 -5.26 13.00
CA HIS A 538 24.95 -5.54 13.75
C HIS A 538 25.11 -4.67 15.01
N GLY A 539 24.03 -4.44 15.76
CA GLY A 539 24.05 -3.64 16.99
C GLY A 539 24.21 -2.14 16.79
N LYS A 540 24.09 -1.63 15.55
CA LYS A 540 24.09 -0.20 15.23
C LYS A 540 22.71 0.23 14.72
N GLU A 541 22.22 1.34 15.26
CA GLU A 541 20.98 1.96 14.82
C GLU A 541 21.21 2.89 13.62
N TYR A 542 20.31 2.86 12.64
CA TYR A 542 20.31 3.72 11.47
C TYR A 542 18.94 4.32 11.23
N LEU A 543 18.91 5.54 10.74
CA LEU A 543 17.70 6.18 10.26
C LEU A 543 17.41 5.75 8.82
N LYS A 544 16.16 5.42 8.57
CA LYS A 544 15.65 5.05 7.26
C LYS A 544 14.26 5.64 7.05
N GLY A 545 14.06 6.31 5.93
CA GLY A 545 12.73 6.72 5.50
C GLY A 545 12.14 5.71 4.54
N ILE A 546 10.96 5.17 4.83
CA ILE A 546 10.21 4.30 3.92
C ILE A 546 9.32 5.17 3.04
N VAL A 547 9.63 5.23 1.75
CA VAL A 547 8.86 6.02 0.78
C VAL A 547 7.46 5.45 0.64
N LYS A 548 6.46 6.31 0.79
CA LYS A 548 5.06 6.01 0.50
C LYS A 548 4.68 6.47 -0.89
N LYS A 549 5.12 7.67 -1.28
CA LYS A 549 4.92 8.19 -2.62
C LYS A 549 5.89 9.33 -2.90
N THR A 550 6.28 9.48 -4.16
CA THR A 550 7.03 10.64 -4.63
C THR A 550 6.31 11.29 -5.79
N ILE A 551 6.24 12.62 -5.77
CA ILE A 551 5.84 13.47 -6.89
C ILE A 551 7.11 14.10 -7.45
N PHE A 552 7.30 13.95 -8.75
CA PHE A 552 8.41 14.53 -9.48
C PHE A 552 7.94 15.81 -10.17
N LYS A 553 8.72 16.89 -10.10
CA LYS A 553 8.39 18.19 -10.69
C LYS A 553 9.57 18.72 -11.50
N GLY A 554 9.33 18.92 -12.79
CA GLY A 554 10.30 19.45 -13.74
C GLY A 554 11.48 18.52 -14.01
N TYR A 555 12.33 18.93 -14.95
CA TYR A 555 13.52 18.18 -15.37
C TYR A 555 14.78 18.98 -15.07
N GLY A 556 15.75 18.36 -14.39
CA GLY A 556 17.01 18.96 -14.01
C GLY A 556 17.99 19.05 -15.19
N LYS A 557 18.96 19.98 -15.09
CA LYS A 557 20.00 20.15 -16.13
C LYS A 557 20.81 18.90 -16.40
N ASN A 558 20.93 18.00 -15.45
CA ASN A 558 21.66 16.74 -15.61
C ASN A 558 20.99 15.82 -16.66
N LEU A 559 19.64 15.91 -16.82
CA LEU A 559 18.90 15.19 -17.84
C LEU A 559 19.28 15.66 -19.24
N GLN A 560 19.57 16.95 -19.43
CA GLN A 560 19.94 17.50 -20.75
C GLN A 560 21.13 16.77 -21.36
N ASP A 561 22.18 16.51 -20.56
CA ASP A 561 23.37 15.83 -21.02
C ASP A 561 23.07 14.38 -21.48
N ILE A 562 22.26 13.66 -20.68
CA ILE A 562 21.87 12.28 -21.01
C ILE A 562 20.96 12.24 -22.25
N ALA A 563 19.99 13.15 -22.32
CA ALA A 563 19.06 13.25 -23.43
C ALA A 563 19.78 13.48 -24.76
N TYR A 564 20.73 14.41 -24.80
CA TYR A 564 21.50 14.67 -25.99
C TYR A 564 22.32 13.45 -26.48
N GLY A 565 22.92 12.71 -25.55
CA GLY A 565 23.66 11.49 -25.93
C GLY A 565 22.76 10.40 -26.49
N ARG A 566 21.57 10.21 -25.89
CA ARG A 566 20.59 9.22 -26.37
C ARG A 566 19.99 9.58 -27.72
N ILE A 567 19.59 10.83 -27.90
CA ILE A 567 19.10 11.32 -29.21
C ILE A 567 20.14 11.13 -30.30
N LEU A 568 21.39 11.47 -30.03
CA LEU A 568 22.49 11.28 -30.96
C LEU A 568 22.65 9.82 -31.39
N LYS A 569 22.59 8.90 -30.43
CA LYS A 569 22.67 7.47 -30.67
C LYS A 569 21.51 6.97 -31.54
N GLN A 570 20.28 7.38 -31.23
CA GLN A 570 19.09 7.00 -32.01
C GLN A 570 19.13 7.58 -33.42
N TYR A 571 19.52 8.85 -33.56
CA TYR A 571 19.62 9.52 -34.87
C TYR A 571 20.63 8.85 -35.81
N ILE A 572 21.76 8.40 -35.27
CA ILE A 572 22.81 7.71 -36.05
C ILE A 572 22.39 6.27 -36.38
N SER A 573 21.64 5.60 -35.50
CA SER A 573 21.23 4.19 -35.69
C SER A 573 20.01 4.02 -36.58
N ASN A 574 19.13 5.04 -36.70
CA ASN A 574 17.88 4.97 -37.46
C ASN A 574 17.91 5.87 -38.69
N LYS A 575 18.03 5.29 -39.87
CA LYS A 575 18.04 6.04 -41.14
C LYS A 575 16.70 6.52 -41.67
N ASN A 576 15.56 6.14 -41.06
CA ASN A 576 14.23 6.45 -41.58
C ASN A 576 13.30 6.96 -40.43
N TYR A 577 13.18 8.29 -40.31
CA TYR A 577 12.06 8.92 -39.64
C TYR A 577 10.99 9.26 -40.68
N GLU A 578 9.88 8.53 -40.70
CA GLU A 578 8.72 8.93 -41.48
C GLU A 578 7.96 10.03 -40.73
N LYS A 579 7.61 11.10 -41.46
CA LYS A 579 6.84 12.23 -40.95
C LYS A 579 5.36 11.84 -40.92
N TYR A 580 4.73 11.88 -39.77
CA TYR A 580 3.28 11.68 -39.67
C TYR A 580 2.62 12.71 -38.76
N ILE A 581 1.38 13.09 -39.12
CA ILE A 581 0.27 13.73 -38.42
C ILE A 581 0.18 15.27 -38.59
N ASP A 582 -1.07 15.76 -38.65
CA ASP A 582 -1.45 17.16 -38.69
C ASP A 582 -0.93 17.96 -37.50
N PHE A 583 -0.25 19.03 -37.78
CA PHE A 583 0.56 19.77 -36.85
C PHE A 583 -0.10 21.10 -36.46
N PHE A 584 -0.12 21.42 -35.18
CA PHE A 584 -0.58 22.71 -34.65
C PHE A 584 0.58 23.70 -34.54
N ASP A 585 0.32 24.98 -34.81
CA ASP A 585 1.24 26.08 -34.51
C ASP A 585 1.32 26.28 -32.95
N GLN A 586 2.31 27.06 -32.47
CA GLN A 586 2.54 27.25 -31.02
C GLN A 586 1.36 27.87 -30.27
N ASN A 587 0.62 28.79 -30.89
CA ASN A 587 -0.56 29.41 -30.27
C ASN A 587 -1.71 28.41 -30.21
N GLN A 588 -1.85 27.58 -31.23
CA GLN A 588 -2.81 26.49 -31.25
C GLN A 588 -2.44 25.45 -30.20
N ALA A 589 -1.13 25.17 -29.98
CA ALA A 589 -0.66 24.26 -28.95
C ALA A 589 -1.06 24.74 -27.55
N LYS A 590 -0.93 26.04 -27.23
CA LYS A 590 -1.37 26.61 -25.95
C LYS A 590 -2.86 26.42 -25.75
N ASN A 591 -3.68 26.70 -26.75
CA ASN A 591 -5.13 26.55 -26.69
C ASN A 591 -5.54 25.07 -26.53
N LEU A 592 -4.86 24.17 -27.23
CA LEU A 592 -5.07 22.72 -27.10
C LEU A 592 -4.74 22.23 -25.70
N LEU A 593 -3.56 22.58 -25.18
CA LEU A 593 -3.15 22.21 -23.83
C LEU A 593 -4.12 22.76 -22.77
N ASN A 594 -4.54 24.03 -22.89
CA ASN A 594 -5.54 24.59 -22.00
C ASN A 594 -6.85 23.79 -22.02
N LYS A 595 -7.31 23.36 -23.20
CA LYS A 595 -8.50 22.54 -23.34
C LYS A 595 -8.33 21.16 -22.72
N LEU A 596 -7.25 20.46 -23.04
CA LEU A 596 -7.02 19.08 -22.59
C LEU A 596 -6.71 19.00 -21.09
N LEU A 597 -5.92 19.95 -20.57
CA LEU A 597 -5.51 19.98 -19.16
C LEU A 597 -6.57 20.63 -18.24
N SER A 598 -7.65 21.18 -18.78
CA SER A 598 -8.81 21.57 -17.97
C SER A 598 -9.48 20.36 -17.30
N ASN A 599 -9.38 19.17 -17.91
CA ASN A 599 -9.65 17.91 -17.22
C ASN A 599 -8.38 17.48 -16.46
N PRO A 600 -8.44 17.16 -15.14
CA PRO A 600 -7.27 16.81 -14.35
C PRO A 600 -6.66 15.45 -14.71
N ASN A 601 -7.35 14.63 -15.49
CA ASN A 601 -6.97 13.26 -15.82
C ASN A 601 -6.94 13.02 -17.33
N GLY A 602 -6.22 11.99 -17.74
CA GLY A 602 -6.33 11.41 -19.07
C GLY A 602 -5.39 11.98 -20.14
N THR A 603 -4.51 12.94 -19.83
CA THR A 603 -3.60 13.52 -20.82
C THR A 603 -2.13 13.30 -20.48
N ALA A 604 -1.37 12.67 -21.37
CA ALA A 604 0.09 12.60 -21.28
C ALA A 604 0.75 13.48 -22.34
N ILE A 605 1.63 14.37 -21.90
CA ILE A 605 2.44 15.25 -22.74
C ILE A 605 3.81 14.62 -22.90
N VAL A 606 4.20 14.29 -24.13
CA VAL A 606 5.43 13.59 -24.45
C VAL A 606 6.45 14.53 -25.05
N ILE A 607 7.65 14.57 -24.49
CA ILE A 607 8.75 15.44 -24.90
C ILE A 607 10.00 14.58 -25.09
N TYR A 608 10.71 14.75 -26.20
CA TYR A 608 11.99 14.08 -26.49
C TYR A 608 13.18 15.03 -26.37
N ASN A 609 13.01 16.32 -26.67
CA ASN A 609 14.09 17.28 -26.67
C ASN A 609 14.05 18.19 -25.43
N PHE A 610 15.20 18.38 -24.79
CA PHE A 610 15.29 19.22 -23.60
C PHE A 610 15.05 20.70 -23.92
N SER A 611 15.41 21.16 -25.10
CA SER A 611 15.08 22.52 -25.58
C SER A 611 13.58 22.76 -25.72
N THR A 612 12.84 21.75 -26.21
CA THR A 612 11.38 21.79 -26.25
C THR A 612 10.81 21.94 -24.84
N TYR A 613 11.30 21.14 -23.89
CA TYR A 613 10.89 21.28 -22.49
C TYR A 613 11.15 22.69 -21.96
N GLN A 614 12.36 23.23 -22.16
CA GLN A 614 12.70 24.58 -21.71
C GLN A 614 11.77 25.65 -22.29
N LYS A 615 11.42 25.53 -23.55
CA LYS A 615 10.54 26.46 -24.27
C LYS A 615 9.12 26.47 -23.71
N PHE A 616 8.58 25.31 -23.35
CA PHE A 616 7.21 25.15 -22.85
C PHE A 616 7.13 25.10 -21.32
N LYS A 617 8.25 25.08 -20.61
CA LYS A 617 8.29 24.92 -19.13
C LYS A 617 7.34 25.88 -18.42
N HIS A 618 7.36 27.18 -18.80
CA HIS A 618 6.51 28.18 -18.14
C HIS A 618 5.02 27.87 -18.30
N LEU A 619 4.61 27.39 -19.46
CA LEU A 619 3.23 26.97 -19.71
C LEU A 619 2.88 25.71 -18.93
N LEU A 620 3.78 24.72 -18.88
CA LEU A 620 3.56 23.47 -18.15
C LEU A 620 3.51 23.68 -16.63
N ASP A 621 4.28 24.64 -16.11
CA ASP A 621 4.31 25.01 -14.69
C ASP A 621 3.00 25.70 -14.21
N GLU A 622 2.15 26.19 -15.16
CA GLU A 622 0.81 26.72 -14.84
C GLU A 622 -0.17 25.60 -14.40
N TYR A 623 0.15 24.32 -14.69
CA TYR A 623 -0.69 23.18 -14.37
C TYR A 623 -0.04 22.28 -13.30
N ASP A 624 -0.86 21.63 -12.50
CA ASP A 624 -0.40 20.66 -11.51
C ASP A 624 -0.11 19.31 -12.17
N LEU A 625 0.99 19.24 -12.92
CA LEU A 625 1.44 18.05 -13.65
C LEU A 625 2.50 17.30 -12.87
N ASN A 626 2.51 15.97 -13.00
CA ASN A 626 3.61 15.12 -12.61
C ASN A 626 4.56 14.90 -13.79
N TYR A 627 5.84 14.73 -13.51
CA TYR A 627 6.89 14.61 -14.51
C TYR A 627 7.57 13.26 -14.40
N TYR A 628 7.59 12.50 -15.48
CA TYR A 628 8.19 11.18 -15.56
C TYR A 628 9.28 11.11 -16.62
N ILE A 629 10.25 10.21 -16.47
CA ILE A 629 11.39 10.03 -17.38
C ILE A 629 11.43 8.59 -17.89
N GLY A 630 11.66 8.43 -19.20
CA GLY A 630 11.72 7.13 -19.82
C GLY A 630 10.37 6.44 -19.90
N GLY A 631 10.29 5.21 -19.41
CA GLY A 631 9.05 4.42 -19.39
C GLY A 631 8.30 4.46 -18.06
N SER A 632 8.74 5.28 -17.09
CA SER A 632 8.01 5.47 -15.85
C SER A 632 6.74 6.28 -16.10
N GLN A 633 5.69 5.97 -15.39
CA GLN A 633 4.41 6.69 -15.48
C GLN A 633 3.56 6.45 -14.24
N SER A 634 2.56 7.29 -14.05
CA SER A 634 1.55 7.04 -13.03
C SER A 634 0.73 5.79 -13.36
N LYS A 635 0.36 5.03 -12.34
CA LYS A 635 -0.67 3.98 -12.47
C LYS A 635 -2.08 4.55 -12.54
N PHE A 636 -2.24 5.86 -12.33
CA PHE A 636 -3.50 6.59 -12.41
C PHE A 636 -3.54 7.40 -13.69
N GLU A 637 -4.73 7.70 -14.18
CA GLU A 637 -4.97 8.52 -15.38
C GLU A 637 -4.69 10.02 -15.16
N GLU A 638 -3.83 10.40 -14.24
CA GLU A 638 -3.51 11.80 -13.97
C GLU A 638 -2.73 12.45 -15.12
N ASN A 639 -2.99 13.71 -15.38
CA ASN A 639 -2.24 14.47 -16.38
C ASN A 639 -0.76 14.51 -16.02
N CYS A 640 0.11 14.23 -16.98
CA CYS A 640 1.55 14.19 -16.74
C CYS A 640 2.37 14.67 -17.94
N VAL A 641 3.65 14.94 -17.66
CA VAL A 641 4.68 15.16 -18.69
C VAL A 641 5.63 13.97 -18.66
N ILE A 642 5.89 13.37 -19.83
CA ILE A 642 6.80 12.25 -19.99
C ILE A 642 7.99 12.71 -20.85
N PHE A 643 9.20 12.70 -20.28
CA PHE A 643 10.41 12.90 -21.04
C PHE A 643 10.89 11.57 -21.60
N ALA A 644 10.68 11.34 -22.89
CA ALA A 644 11.00 10.09 -23.54
C ALA A 644 12.51 10.00 -23.83
N LEU A 645 13.26 9.35 -22.95
CA LEU A 645 14.66 9.01 -23.21
C LEU A 645 14.81 7.83 -24.17
N ASP A 646 13.89 6.88 -24.08
CA ASP A 646 13.77 5.70 -24.94
C ASP A 646 12.31 5.58 -25.43
N GLU A 647 11.95 4.48 -26.08
CA GLU A 647 10.56 4.21 -26.48
C GLU A 647 9.65 4.13 -25.24
N ILE A 648 8.52 4.84 -25.27
CA ILE A 648 7.49 4.78 -24.23
C ILE A 648 6.75 3.46 -24.43
N LYS A 649 6.59 2.68 -23.36
CA LYS A 649 6.06 1.31 -23.49
C LYS A 649 4.58 1.17 -23.14
N GLU A 650 4.04 2.01 -22.26
CA GLU A 650 2.68 1.85 -21.73
C GLU A 650 1.95 3.20 -21.70
N VAL A 651 1.16 3.47 -22.73
CA VAL A 651 0.34 4.70 -22.81
C VAL A 651 -1.15 4.42 -22.78
N GLY A 652 -1.54 3.16 -22.63
CA GLY A 652 -2.94 2.73 -22.65
C GLY A 652 -3.82 3.37 -21.58
N LEU A 653 -3.23 3.92 -20.52
CA LEU A 653 -3.93 4.61 -19.41
C LEU A 653 -4.44 6.01 -19.77
N TYR A 654 -4.04 6.58 -20.92
CA TYR A 654 -4.39 7.95 -21.27
C TYR A 654 -5.45 8.00 -22.36
N HIS A 655 -6.29 9.03 -22.31
CA HIS A 655 -7.26 9.34 -23.38
C HIS A 655 -6.61 10.20 -24.46
N ASN A 656 -5.65 11.03 -24.09
CA ASN A 656 -4.96 11.96 -24.99
C ASN A 656 -3.44 11.81 -24.86
N LEU A 657 -2.75 11.72 -26.01
CA LEU A 657 -1.30 11.83 -26.13
C LEU A 657 -0.95 13.10 -26.91
N VAL A 658 -0.13 13.96 -26.30
CA VAL A 658 0.33 15.21 -26.92
C VAL A 658 1.85 15.14 -27.13
N PHE A 659 2.29 14.94 -28.35
CA PHE A 659 3.71 14.96 -28.71
C PHE A 659 4.16 16.40 -28.98
N MET A 660 5.14 16.89 -28.21
CA MET A 660 5.59 18.28 -28.28
C MET A 660 6.69 18.52 -29.31
N ASP A 661 7.34 17.46 -29.81
CA ASP A 661 8.45 17.58 -30.75
C ASP A 661 8.57 16.42 -31.74
N THR A 662 8.86 15.20 -31.31
CA THR A 662 9.12 14.07 -32.19
C THR A 662 8.09 12.96 -32.00
N LEU A 663 7.75 12.25 -33.06
CA LEU A 663 6.86 11.09 -32.99
C LEU A 663 7.64 9.80 -32.92
N GLN A 664 7.16 8.91 -32.07
CA GLN A 664 7.58 7.52 -32.06
C GLN A 664 7.01 6.77 -33.28
N LYS A 665 7.60 5.62 -33.65
CA LYS A 665 7.13 4.81 -34.78
C LYS A 665 5.63 4.51 -34.68
N ARG A 666 4.94 4.45 -35.82
CA ARG A 666 3.51 4.14 -35.93
C ARG A 666 3.09 2.84 -35.21
N GLU A 667 3.96 1.84 -35.20
CA GLU A 667 3.74 0.55 -34.54
C GLU A 667 3.41 0.70 -33.04
N PHE A 668 3.97 1.70 -32.40
CA PHE A 668 3.69 2.03 -30.99
C PHE A 668 2.27 2.54 -30.76
N LEU A 669 1.67 3.24 -31.73
CA LEU A 669 0.35 3.84 -31.63
C LEU A 669 -0.77 2.89 -32.08
N CYS A 670 -0.46 1.72 -32.65
CA CYS A 670 -1.46 0.81 -33.20
C CYS A 670 -2.47 0.32 -32.15
N ASP A 671 -2.03 0.18 -30.90
CA ASP A 671 -2.87 -0.29 -29.79
C ASP A 671 -3.43 0.85 -28.93
N PHE A 672 -3.11 2.12 -29.26
CA PHE A 672 -3.62 3.27 -28.54
C PHE A 672 -5.01 3.66 -29.07
N GLY A 673 -6.04 3.52 -28.24
CA GLY A 673 -7.42 3.80 -28.64
C GLY A 673 -7.91 5.21 -28.31
N GLY A 674 -7.02 6.15 -27.94
CA GLY A 674 -7.31 7.55 -27.64
C GLY A 674 -6.92 8.53 -28.75
N GLU A 675 -7.02 9.81 -28.47
CA GLU A 675 -6.67 10.90 -29.40
C GLU A 675 -5.15 11.21 -29.35
N VAL A 676 -4.53 11.37 -30.51
CA VAL A 676 -3.12 11.71 -30.64
C VAL A 676 -2.96 13.07 -31.29
N TYR A 677 -2.22 13.95 -30.61
CA TYR A 677 -1.90 15.29 -31.06
C TYR A 677 -0.39 15.45 -31.21
N ALA A 678 0.07 16.21 -32.18
CA ALA A 678 1.49 16.51 -32.35
C ALA A 678 1.73 17.98 -32.71
N ILE A 679 2.82 18.57 -32.23
CA ILE A 679 3.20 19.95 -32.49
C ILE A 679 4.19 20.01 -33.66
N LYS A 680 3.89 20.87 -34.63
CA LYS A 680 4.65 21.05 -35.90
C LYS A 680 5.98 21.74 -35.67
N ASN A 681 6.99 21.25 -36.38
CA ASN A 681 8.30 21.89 -36.55
C ASN A 681 9.12 22.12 -35.29
N GLN A 682 9.76 21.06 -34.84
CA GLN A 682 10.95 21.27 -34.02
C GLN A 682 12.09 20.49 -34.63
N GLN A 683 13.14 21.19 -34.98
CA GLN A 683 14.41 20.56 -35.30
C GLN A 683 14.90 19.84 -34.04
N THR A 684 15.35 18.62 -34.24
CA THR A 684 16.02 17.89 -33.13
C THR A 684 17.29 18.68 -32.81
N ASP A 685 17.37 19.23 -31.61
CA ASP A 685 18.59 19.90 -31.15
C ASP A 685 19.68 18.85 -30.91
N LEU A 686 20.49 18.66 -31.90
CA LEU A 686 21.69 17.87 -31.73
C LEU A 686 22.79 18.74 -31.12
N PRO A 687 23.52 18.25 -30.14
CA PRO A 687 24.61 19.02 -29.53
C PRO A 687 25.68 19.33 -30.58
N ARG A 688 26.20 20.58 -30.56
CA ARG A 688 27.37 20.94 -31.38
C ARG A 688 28.59 20.17 -30.85
N LEU A 689 29.00 19.17 -31.59
CA LEU A 689 30.09 18.29 -31.22
C LEU A 689 31.30 18.58 -32.06
N ASN A 690 32.28 19.32 -31.52
CA ASN A 690 33.58 19.48 -32.14
C ASN A 690 34.51 18.40 -31.61
N PHE A 691 35.01 17.52 -32.48
CA PHE A 691 35.96 16.47 -32.17
C PHE A 691 37.29 16.67 -32.89
N SER A 692 38.40 16.67 -32.14
CA SER A 692 39.71 16.40 -32.69
C SER A 692 40.05 14.91 -32.55
N ARG A 693 40.95 14.41 -33.38
CA ARG A 693 41.43 13.03 -33.25
C ARG A 693 42.07 12.78 -31.89
N ASP A 694 42.74 13.76 -31.33
CA ASP A 694 43.35 13.67 -29.99
C ASP A 694 42.34 13.48 -28.89
N TYR A 695 41.13 14.06 -29.03
CA TYR A 695 40.05 13.88 -28.07
C TYR A 695 39.60 12.42 -27.94
N PHE A 696 39.50 11.69 -29.07
CA PHE A 696 39.22 10.26 -29.07
C PHE A 696 40.27 9.47 -28.29
N GLY A 697 41.56 9.83 -28.45
CA GLY A 697 42.68 9.23 -27.71
C GLY A 697 42.55 9.46 -26.20
N ILE A 698 42.20 10.69 -25.79
CA ILE A 698 41.98 11.05 -24.36
C ILE A 698 40.83 10.21 -23.78
N VAL A 699 39.68 10.14 -24.47
CA VAL A 699 38.54 9.37 -24.01
C VAL A 699 38.83 7.86 -23.97
N TYR A 700 39.56 7.32 -24.95
CA TYR A 700 39.94 5.92 -24.95
C TYR A 700 40.83 5.57 -23.74
N ASN A 701 41.80 6.41 -23.43
CA ASN A 701 42.67 6.21 -22.28
C ASN A 701 41.90 6.35 -20.94
N ALA A 702 40.94 7.26 -20.88
CA ALA A 702 40.06 7.39 -19.73
C ALA A 702 39.19 6.13 -19.49
N ILE A 703 38.60 5.59 -20.57
CA ILE A 703 37.87 4.32 -20.54
C ILE A 703 38.77 3.18 -20.05
N LYS A 704 39.97 3.07 -20.64
CA LYS A 704 40.95 2.04 -20.28
C LYS A 704 41.37 2.12 -18.82
N ASN A 705 41.56 3.30 -18.29
CA ASN A 705 41.92 3.49 -16.88
C ASN A 705 40.77 3.11 -15.95
N THR A 706 39.56 3.52 -16.27
CA THR A 706 38.35 3.17 -15.47
C THR A 706 38.12 1.65 -15.41
N LEU A 707 38.40 0.94 -16.52
CA LEU A 707 38.22 -0.51 -16.58
C LEU A 707 39.27 -1.30 -15.77
N LYS A 708 40.38 -0.68 -15.37
CA LYS A 708 41.34 -1.30 -14.43
C LYS A 708 40.78 -1.50 -13.05
N GLU A 709 39.83 -0.66 -12.63
CA GLU A 709 39.24 -0.72 -11.30
C GLU A 709 37.95 -1.55 -11.29
N LYS A 710 37.11 -1.45 -12.32
CA LYS A 710 35.84 -2.14 -12.43
C LYS A 710 35.44 -2.32 -13.89
N SER A 711 35.04 -3.53 -14.27
CA SER A 711 34.64 -3.86 -15.65
C SER A 711 33.15 -4.04 -15.85
N ASN A 712 32.38 -4.24 -14.78
CA ASN A 712 30.93 -4.50 -14.82
C ASN A 712 30.15 -3.35 -14.20
N TYR A 713 29.10 -2.92 -14.87
CA TYR A 713 28.23 -1.81 -14.50
C TYR A 713 26.77 -2.22 -14.68
N SER A 714 25.82 -1.51 -14.08
CA SER A 714 24.40 -1.81 -14.27
C SER A 714 23.92 -1.42 -15.67
N ASN A 715 24.47 -0.34 -16.22
CA ASN A 715 24.16 0.16 -17.56
C ASN A 715 25.27 1.10 -18.10
N GLU A 716 25.09 1.52 -19.34
CA GLU A 716 25.99 2.43 -20.05
C GLU A 716 26.18 3.79 -19.36
N ILE A 717 25.11 4.31 -18.75
CA ILE A 717 25.17 5.62 -18.08
C ILE A 717 26.00 5.53 -16.80
N GLU A 718 25.84 4.45 -16.01
CA GLU A 718 26.68 4.22 -14.84
C GLU A 718 28.17 4.13 -15.24
N PHE A 719 28.46 3.46 -16.35
CA PHE A 719 29.81 3.39 -16.88
C PHE A 719 30.33 4.78 -17.29
N TYR A 720 29.55 5.55 -18.04
CA TYR A 720 29.90 6.94 -18.38
C TYR A 720 30.20 7.78 -17.12
N LEU A 721 29.34 7.69 -16.12
CA LEU A 721 29.52 8.44 -14.88
C LEU A 721 30.78 8.02 -14.12
N ALA A 722 31.14 6.74 -14.16
CA ALA A 722 32.41 6.25 -13.60
C ALA A 722 33.63 6.82 -14.36
N VAL A 723 33.60 6.78 -15.69
CA VAL A 723 34.65 7.37 -16.54
C VAL A 723 34.80 8.87 -16.26
N ARG A 724 33.68 9.60 -16.19
CA ARG A 724 33.66 11.03 -15.89
C ARG A 724 34.22 11.35 -14.50
N ARG A 725 33.85 10.58 -13.48
CA ARG A 725 34.27 10.76 -12.08
C ARG A 725 35.76 10.55 -11.92
N GLN A 726 36.33 9.53 -12.55
CA GLN A 726 37.73 9.19 -12.44
C GLN A 726 38.63 10.10 -13.30
N ASN A 727 38.03 10.79 -14.28
CA ASN A 727 38.80 11.65 -15.22
C ASN A 727 38.18 13.07 -15.27
N PRO A 728 38.17 13.82 -14.16
CA PRO A 728 37.48 15.12 -14.06
C PRO A 728 38.14 16.20 -14.94
N ASN A 729 39.37 15.99 -15.37
CA ASN A 729 40.16 16.94 -16.16
C ASN A 729 39.83 16.89 -17.66
N ILE A 730 38.98 15.98 -18.13
CA ILE A 730 38.57 15.97 -19.54
C ILE A 730 37.64 17.16 -19.80
N GLU A 731 38.12 18.11 -20.59
CA GLU A 731 37.40 19.36 -20.85
C GLU A 731 36.04 19.09 -21.53
N LYS A 732 34.98 19.68 -20.99
CA LYS A 732 33.60 19.59 -21.54
C LYS A 732 33.18 18.16 -21.87
N PHE A 733 33.56 17.19 -21.02
CA PHE A 733 33.16 15.79 -21.18
C PHE A 733 31.68 15.58 -20.86
N SER A 734 30.92 15.39 -21.91
CA SER A 734 29.47 15.17 -21.86
C SER A 734 29.14 13.72 -22.27
N TYR A 735 27.92 13.26 -21.92
CA TYR A 735 27.45 11.94 -22.33
C TYR A 735 27.38 11.80 -23.85
N ALA A 736 26.95 12.86 -24.55
CA ALA A 736 26.97 12.86 -26.02
C ALA A 736 28.37 12.67 -26.61
N LYS A 737 29.43 13.29 -26.03
CA LYS A 737 30.81 13.08 -26.41
C LYS A 737 31.32 11.68 -26.07
N PHE A 738 30.94 11.17 -24.90
CA PHE A 738 31.23 9.79 -24.50
C PHE A 738 30.64 8.79 -25.50
N VAL A 739 29.33 8.88 -25.79
CA VAL A 739 28.62 8.03 -26.76
C VAL A 739 29.29 8.09 -28.11
N SER A 740 29.65 9.29 -28.56
CA SER A 740 30.34 9.49 -29.85
C SER A 740 31.65 8.71 -29.95
N CYS A 741 32.49 8.81 -28.92
CA CYS A 741 33.78 8.09 -28.91
C CYS A 741 33.55 6.59 -28.67
N PHE A 742 32.70 6.22 -27.72
CA PHE A 742 32.50 4.86 -27.28
C PHE A 742 31.98 3.95 -28.42
N TYR A 743 30.93 4.39 -29.13
CA TYR A 743 30.38 3.60 -30.26
C TYR A 743 31.29 3.57 -31.46
N THR A 744 32.06 4.63 -31.72
CA THR A 744 33.13 4.58 -32.72
C THR A 744 34.16 3.49 -32.37
N PHE A 745 34.55 3.39 -31.09
CA PHE A 745 35.51 2.35 -30.65
C PHE A 745 34.89 0.94 -30.73
N CYS A 746 33.59 0.80 -30.49
CA CYS A 746 32.89 -0.49 -30.64
C CYS A 746 32.89 -0.95 -32.11
N GLU A 747 32.57 -0.07 -33.09
CA GLU A 747 32.57 -0.40 -34.50
C GLU A 747 33.99 -0.71 -35.01
N LEU A 748 35.01 -0.05 -34.49
CA LEU A 748 36.40 -0.30 -34.84
C LEU A 748 37.03 -1.50 -34.11
N ASN A 749 36.23 -2.24 -33.32
CA ASN A 749 36.65 -3.38 -32.51
C ASN A 749 37.75 -3.07 -31.47
N PHE A 750 37.87 -1.82 -31.00
CA PHE A 750 38.72 -1.47 -29.87
C PHE A 750 38.06 -1.83 -28.52
N ILE A 751 36.73 -1.84 -28.48
CA ILE A 751 35.92 -2.12 -27.31
C ILE A 751 34.82 -3.11 -27.67
N ARG A 752 34.59 -4.08 -26.79
CA ARG A 752 33.44 -4.99 -26.84
C ARG A 752 32.52 -4.75 -25.65
N ILE A 753 31.22 -4.75 -25.92
CA ILE A 753 30.15 -4.66 -24.91
C ILE A 753 29.50 -6.04 -24.77
N ASN A 754 29.35 -6.54 -23.54
CA ASN A 754 28.51 -7.69 -23.23
C ASN A 754 27.35 -7.25 -22.34
N LYS A 755 26.10 -7.66 -22.69
CA LYS A 755 24.87 -7.29 -22.00
C LYS A 755 24.16 -8.51 -21.38
N GLU A 756 24.72 -9.71 -21.44
CA GLU A 756 24.05 -10.93 -20.98
C GLU A 756 23.87 -10.98 -19.44
N LEU A 757 24.83 -10.44 -18.69
CA LEU A 757 24.83 -10.42 -17.21
C LEU A 757 25.03 -8.99 -16.66
N GLY A 758 24.40 -7.98 -17.30
CA GLY A 758 24.61 -6.58 -16.99
C GLY A 758 25.35 -5.85 -18.12
N PHE A 759 26.02 -4.74 -17.82
CA PHE A 759 26.79 -3.96 -18.79
C PHE A 759 28.29 -4.11 -18.50
N SER A 760 28.94 -5.03 -19.19
CA SER A 760 30.40 -5.20 -19.12
C SER A 760 31.08 -4.68 -20.36
N VAL A 761 32.25 -4.12 -20.15
CA VAL A 761 33.09 -3.51 -21.20
C VAL A 761 34.45 -4.13 -21.18
N GLU A 762 34.94 -4.58 -22.36
CA GLU A 762 36.24 -5.21 -22.55
C GLU A 762 37.03 -4.41 -23.56
N ILE A 763 38.33 -4.18 -23.29
CA ILE A 763 39.28 -3.60 -24.23
C ILE A 763 39.84 -4.73 -25.09
N LEU A 764 39.73 -4.59 -26.39
CA LEU A 764 40.33 -5.54 -27.37
C LEU A 764 41.67 -5.01 -27.82
N ASN A 765 42.64 -5.92 -27.95
CA ASN A 765 43.94 -5.59 -28.53
C ASN A 765 43.82 -5.65 -30.05
N THR A 766 43.68 -4.52 -30.69
CA THR A 766 43.59 -4.39 -32.15
C THR A 766 44.69 -3.50 -32.74
N GLU A 767 45.00 -3.71 -33.99
CA GLU A 767 45.95 -2.86 -34.71
C GLU A 767 45.39 -1.44 -34.88
N LYS A 768 46.26 -0.44 -34.96
CA LYS A 768 45.87 0.96 -35.17
C LYS A 768 45.13 1.06 -36.51
N THR A 769 43.88 1.54 -36.44
CA THR A 769 43.04 1.79 -37.61
C THR A 769 42.60 3.25 -37.70
N SER A 770 42.11 3.68 -38.88
CA SER A 770 41.56 5.03 -39.04
C SER A 770 40.18 5.13 -38.44
N LEU A 771 39.87 6.25 -37.78
CA LEU A 771 38.51 6.55 -37.30
C LEU A 771 37.49 6.58 -38.47
N GLU A 772 37.97 6.87 -39.68
CA GLU A 772 37.13 6.94 -40.89
C GLU A 772 36.61 5.58 -41.36
N ASN A 773 37.12 4.50 -40.80
CA ASN A 773 36.59 3.16 -41.01
C ASN A 773 35.32 2.88 -40.19
N SER A 774 34.91 3.80 -39.28
CA SER A 774 33.66 3.72 -38.53
C SER A 774 32.55 4.48 -39.26
N ASN A 775 31.42 3.80 -39.51
CA ASN A 775 30.21 4.44 -40.04
C ASN A 775 29.65 5.44 -39.04
N PHE A 776 29.70 5.13 -37.73
CA PHE A 776 29.26 6.00 -36.66
C PHE A 776 30.06 7.31 -36.68
N TYR A 777 31.38 7.26 -36.82
CA TYR A 777 32.21 8.44 -36.92
C TYR A 777 31.93 9.28 -38.16
N ASN A 778 31.71 8.63 -39.31
CA ASN A 778 31.39 9.33 -40.55
C ASN A 778 30.03 10.02 -40.49
N ASN A 779 29.04 9.38 -39.87
CA ASN A 779 27.73 10.00 -39.60
C ASN A 779 27.83 11.20 -38.63
N LEU A 780 28.70 11.13 -37.61
CA LEU A 780 28.98 12.27 -36.73
C LEU A 780 29.57 13.46 -37.50
N LYS A 781 30.52 13.21 -38.41
CA LYS A 781 31.08 14.27 -39.28
C LYS A 781 30.03 14.91 -40.17
N PHE A 782 29.09 14.12 -40.68
CA PHE A 782 27.98 14.63 -41.49
C PHE A 782 27.06 15.53 -40.68
N ILE A 783 26.64 15.08 -39.50
CA ILE A 783 25.78 15.85 -38.58
C ILE A 783 26.46 17.16 -38.14
N SER A 784 27.76 17.14 -37.83
CA SER A 784 28.48 18.35 -37.44
C SER A 784 28.58 19.37 -38.57
N LYS A 785 28.48 18.97 -39.83
CA LYS A 785 28.49 19.85 -41.01
C LYS A 785 27.10 20.47 -41.31
N ILE A 786 26.01 19.78 -40.97
CA ILE A 786 24.65 20.28 -41.22
C ILE A 786 24.27 21.37 -40.20
N ASN A 787 24.87 21.38 -39.03
CA ASN A 787 24.59 22.35 -37.95
C ASN A 787 25.47 23.60 -37.97
N TYR A 788 26.16 23.91 -39.13
CA TYR A 788 26.88 25.16 -39.37
C TYR A 788 26.03 26.10 -40.20
#